data_059d4a29f5074f2d0eea45a60f9d39fc
#
_entry.id   059d4a29f5074f2d0eea45a60f9d39fc
#
_cell.length_a   1.000
_cell.length_b   1.000
_cell.length_c   1.000
_cell.angle_alpha   90.00
_cell.angle_beta   90.00
_cell.angle_gamma   90.00
#
_symmetry.space_group_name_H-M   'P 1'
#
loop_
_entity.id
_entity.type
_entity.pdbx_description
1 polymer ?
#
loop_
_entity_poly.entity_id
_entity_poly.type
_entity_poly.pdbx_seq_one_letter_code
_entity_poly.pdbx_strand_id
1 'polypeptide(L)'
;MGVEHDKLGFRPCFLIQFFYHTSNDEARPLHTNLRRARLFSDLLNHIVANDSKSTRADDRLDNMCNMLLLKMDSDTNGKMAQDPKEPLDFQVCPTPVETAKRINTNFERYMAKYPFLFEDTSTKTIKFDDETIHAIVYWLQGINLKSAAPETLSTAFQVFRSANVKQGEGQYFTPQRIIESAVKLMEIDYHDKVIDPACGTGGFLFETYSTLLKRASGEQRDEIRTWAHRNLYGVDLDSINVKLARALMIGARDGSTNIVLGDSLREQKWQDFPMLTPVLGCETDGSYDVVLTNPPFGERLKIRATDAKQAKYSICQHTSGGYPNDKYSDTELGLVFMERAYRLLAGGGRLGIVLPETYFFSSSYQWFRKWVSRHFDVLAVMNIPMEAFQGFCRAKTNFYVMRKKSTKGAASMKLPSWAQPGKTWITYAPTIGINKDGKTLYRVTKEGTRTREVDDTVLSDVTALLERSNSSTSCFVATPESLVNSYLGVPQYYDRISVKEFERYVQTHLQGFTARTLGDLEDAGIISIRNGHGSPSADLRNGDIPYVKVSDLRAGMVNFNPTNMVSLSVAERFWRGSDSGLSPWSIVTPSRASKNIGEPSMLLPGQERAVFTKETLIMNATAEALFDNFYLGWALDLDVVRKQWGRVVFMQTNREDLGNRYREILIPIPDTREHGESVSNHYRQYYRSIAQSRAKFLKARESQNR
;
A
#
# COMPACT_ATOMS: atom_id res chain seq x y z
N MET A 1 -59.87 -10.17 -7.83
CA MET A 1 -58.75 -10.59 -6.97
C MET A 1 -57.48 -10.30 -7.75
N GLY A 2 -57.01 -9.09 -7.64
CA GLY A 2 -55.79 -8.62 -8.30
C GLY A 2 -54.71 -8.49 -7.25
N VAL A 3 -53.59 -9.18 -7.44
CA VAL A 3 -52.37 -9.00 -6.65
C VAL A 3 -51.53 -7.96 -7.36
N GLU A 4 -51.53 -6.75 -6.82
CA GLU A 4 -50.57 -5.73 -7.22
C GLU A 4 -49.18 -6.13 -6.67
N HIS A 5 -48.22 -6.27 -7.58
CA HIS A 5 -46.83 -6.47 -7.26
C HIS A 5 -46.23 -5.18 -6.71
N ASP A 6 -45.95 -5.22 -5.42
CA ASP A 6 -45.16 -4.20 -4.71
C ASP A 6 -43.72 -4.19 -5.25
N LYS A 7 -43.36 -3.16 -6.06
CA LYS A 7 -42.11 -3.03 -6.78
C LYS A 7 -40.92 -2.63 -5.91
N LEU A 8 -41.08 -2.51 -4.62
CA LEU A 8 -40.05 -1.97 -3.71
C LEU A 8 -39.62 -2.97 -2.63
N GLY A 9 -39.54 -4.22 -2.81
CA GLY A 9 -38.80 -5.21 -1.99
C GLY A 9 -38.64 -4.97 -0.46
N PHE A 10 -39.33 -4.02 0.13
CA PHE A 10 -39.31 -3.67 1.55
C PHE A 10 -40.60 -4.13 2.22
N ARG A 11 -40.47 -4.99 3.22
CA ARG A 11 -41.60 -5.29 4.13
C ARG A 11 -41.94 -4.02 4.90
N PRO A 12 -43.10 -3.39 4.68
CA PRO A 12 -43.54 -2.27 5.46
C PRO A 12 -44.29 -2.82 6.66
N CYS A 13 -43.65 -3.06 7.75
CA CYS A 13 -44.37 -3.17 9.04
C CYS A 13 -43.30 -3.17 10.16
N PHE A 14 -43.36 -2.15 10.97
CA PHE A 14 -42.93 -2.00 12.35
C PHE A 14 -42.17 -0.71 12.69
N LEU A 15 -42.02 0.28 11.80
CA LEU A 15 -41.24 1.49 12.12
C LEU A 15 -42.01 2.82 12.01
N ILE A 16 -43.27 2.85 11.58
CA ILE A 16 -44.02 4.11 11.36
C ILE A 16 -44.51 4.76 12.65
N GLN A 17 -44.62 4.03 13.77
CA GLN A 17 -45.20 4.56 15.00
C GLN A 17 -44.21 5.14 16.03
N PHE A 18 -42.90 5.07 15.77
CA PHE A 18 -41.85 5.51 16.73
C PHE A 18 -41.16 6.81 16.42
N PHE A 19 -41.45 7.48 15.31
CA PHE A 19 -40.63 8.62 14.84
C PHE A 19 -41.20 10.02 15.08
N TYR A 20 -42.30 10.16 15.77
CA TYR A 20 -42.87 11.51 16.08
C TYR A 20 -42.43 12.13 17.41
N HIS A 21 -41.69 11.42 18.24
CA HIS A 21 -41.24 11.92 19.54
C HIS A 21 -39.88 11.36 19.91
N THR A 22 -38.80 11.89 19.34
CA THR A 22 -37.49 11.75 19.96
C THR A 22 -36.70 13.06 19.88
N SER A 23 -36.38 13.55 21.07
CA SER A 23 -35.37 14.63 21.25
C SER A 23 -34.05 14.20 20.61
N ASN A 24 -33.21 15.19 20.25
CA ASN A 24 -31.89 14.97 19.65
C ASN A 24 -30.97 14.00 20.43
N ASP A 25 -31.30 13.64 21.65
CA ASP A 25 -30.49 12.75 22.52
C ASP A 25 -30.74 11.25 22.27
N GLU A 26 -31.80 10.87 21.52
CA GLU A 26 -32.14 9.47 21.25
C GLU A 26 -31.80 8.97 19.82
N ALA A 27 -31.24 9.83 18.97
CA ALA A 27 -30.72 9.41 17.66
C ALA A 27 -29.59 8.39 17.85
N ARG A 28 -29.76 7.17 17.33
CA ARG A 28 -28.83 6.06 17.52
C ARG A 28 -27.44 6.42 17.02
N PRO A 29 -26.42 6.49 17.89
CA PRO A 29 -25.08 6.77 17.44
C PRO A 29 -24.57 5.60 16.59
N LEU A 30 -23.98 5.91 15.43
CA LEU A 30 -23.28 4.96 14.57
C LEU A 30 -21.92 4.61 15.20
N HIS A 31 -21.92 3.75 16.22
CA HIS A 31 -20.74 3.51 17.08
C HIS A 31 -19.62 2.69 16.44
N THR A 32 -19.76 2.14 15.23
CA THR A 32 -18.69 1.37 14.60
C THR A 32 -18.47 1.73 13.13
N ASN A 33 -17.21 1.85 12.70
CA ASN A 33 -16.83 2.10 11.30
C ASN A 33 -17.43 1.07 10.32
N LEU A 34 -17.62 -0.18 10.76
CA LEU A 34 -18.25 -1.24 9.97
C LEU A 34 -19.73 -0.97 9.66
N ARG A 35 -20.51 -0.47 10.62
CA ARG A 35 -21.92 -0.13 10.37
C ARG A 35 -22.05 1.06 9.44
N ARG A 36 -21.14 2.05 9.56
CA ARG A 36 -21.08 3.21 8.67
C ARG A 36 -20.74 2.79 7.23
N ALA A 37 -19.68 2.01 7.04
CA ALA A 37 -19.26 1.53 5.73
C ALA A 37 -20.36 0.72 5.04
N ARG A 38 -21.06 -0.14 5.77
CA ARG A 38 -22.18 -0.91 5.24
C ARG A 38 -23.33 -0.01 4.81
N LEU A 39 -23.74 0.94 5.64
CA LEU A 39 -24.80 1.90 5.31
C LEU A 39 -24.48 2.63 3.99
N PHE A 40 -23.28 3.18 3.87
CA PHE A 40 -22.88 3.92 2.67
C PHE A 40 -22.71 3.01 1.44
N SER A 41 -22.29 1.76 1.62
CA SER A 41 -22.24 0.77 0.54
C SER A 41 -23.63 0.40 0.04
N ASP A 42 -24.57 0.18 0.95
CA ASP A 42 -25.96 -0.15 0.61
C ASP A 42 -26.63 1.07 -0.08
N LEU A 43 -26.36 2.28 0.41
CA LEU A 43 -26.82 3.52 -0.20
C LEU A 43 -26.25 3.75 -1.61
N LEU A 44 -24.95 3.52 -1.79
CA LEU A 44 -24.30 3.59 -3.11
C LEU A 44 -24.90 2.58 -4.10
N ASN A 45 -25.12 1.34 -3.66
CA ASN A 45 -25.75 0.31 -4.48
C ASN A 45 -27.17 0.71 -4.88
N HIS A 46 -27.93 1.31 -3.95
CA HIS A 46 -29.26 1.83 -4.25
C HIS A 46 -29.22 2.95 -5.29
N ILE A 47 -28.30 3.94 -5.15
CA ILE A 47 -28.12 5.04 -6.10
C ILE A 47 -27.73 4.49 -7.47
N VAL A 48 -26.77 3.58 -7.54
CA VAL A 48 -26.30 2.98 -8.80
C VAL A 48 -27.42 2.23 -9.53
N ALA A 49 -28.32 1.59 -8.78
CA ALA A 49 -29.39 0.80 -9.35
C ALA A 49 -30.61 1.64 -9.80
N ASN A 50 -30.87 2.77 -9.16
CA ASN A 50 -32.14 3.49 -9.31
C ASN A 50 -32.00 4.92 -9.84
N ASP A 51 -30.87 5.62 -9.63
CA ASP A 51 -30.70 7.00 -10.07
C ASP A 51 -30.42 7.08 -11.57
N SER A 52 -31.25 7.86 -12.27
CA SER A 52 -31.15 8.06 -13.72
C SER A 52 -30.33 9.30 -14.12
N LYS A 53 -30.15 10.27 -13.20
CA LYS A 53 -29.51 11.56 -13.47
C LYS A 53 -28.01 11.57 -13.24
N SER A 54 -27.50 10.92 -12.20
CA SER A 54 -26.06 10.85 -11.88
C SER A 54 -25.47 9.54 -12.38
N THR A 55 -25.14 9.47 -13.66
CA THR A 55 -24.62 8.25 -14.30
C THR A 55 -23.12 8.08 -14.06
N ARG A 56 -22.38 9.18 -13.86
CA ARG A 56 -20.94 9.16 -13.58
C ARG A 56 -20.72 9.00 -12.07
N ALA A 57 -19.67 8.31 -11.74
CA ALA A 57 -19.34 8.05 -10.36
C ALA A 57 -18.84 9.31 -9.61
N ASP A 58 -18.17 10.25 -10.30
CA ASP A 58 -17.77 11.54 -9.72
C ASP A 58 -18.99 12.43 -9.44
N ASP A 59 -19.99 12.43 -10.32
CA ASP A 59 -21.25 13.13 -10.10
C ASP A 59 -21.99 12.58 -8.86
N ARG A 60 -21.99 11.24 -8.67
CA ARG A 60 -22.59 10.60 -7.47
C ARG A 60 -21.84 11.00 -6.22
N LEU A 61 -20.51 11.00 -6.27
CA LEU A 61 -19.66 11.41 -5.13
C LEU A 61 -19.92 12.87 -4.76
N ASP A 62 -19.94 13.77 -5.74
CA ASP A 62 -20.18 15.21 -5.51
C ASP A 62 -21.58 15.46 -4.95
N ASN A 63 -22.61 14.87 -5.54
CA ASN A 63 -23.99 14.99 -5.05
C ASN A 63 -24.18 14.38 -3.66
N MET A 64 -23.58 13.24 -3.38
CA MET A 64 -23.63 12.63 -2.05
C MET A 64 -22.88 13.46 -1.01
N CYS A 65 -21.76 14.08 -1.40
CA CYS A 65 -21.08 15.05 -0.54
C CYS A 65 -22.02 16.21 -0.17
N ASN A 66 -22.71 16.78 -1.16
CA ASN A 66 -23.67 17.87 -0.95
C ASN A 66 -24.79 17.47 0.02
N MET A 67 -25.34 16.24 -0.13
CA MET A 67 -26.33 15.67 0.78
C MET A 67 -25.83 15.53 2.22
N LEU A 68 -24.58 15.03 2.39
CA LEU A 68 -23.97 14.85 3.71
C LEU A 68 -23.66 16.19 4.39
N LEU A 69 -23.18 17.18 3.63
CA LEU A 69 -22.91 18.53 4.13
C LEU A 69 -24.20 19.21 4.58
N LEU A 70 -25.25 19.11 3.81
CA LEU A 70 -26.56 19.65 4.18
C LEU A 70 -27.12 18.97 5.43
N LYS A 71 -26.98 17.62 5.53
CA LYS A 71 -27.37 16.86 6.71
C LYS A 71 -26.62 17.31 7.96
N MET A 72 -25.31 17.53 7.85
CA MET A 72 -24.48 18.00 8.98
C MET A 72 -24.89 19.39 9.42
N ASP A 73 -25.14 20.31 8.49
CA ASP A 73 -25.60 21.65 8.83
C ASP A 73 -26.97 21.59 9.50
N SER A 74 -27.91 20.77 9.00
CA SER A 74 -29.19 20.52 9.62
C SER A 74 -29.07 19.98 11.05
N ASP A 75 -28.17 19.03 11.30
CA ASP A 75 -27.95 18.45 12.64
C ASP A 75 -27.24 19.42 13.60
N THR A 76 -26.54 20.43 13.09
CA THR A 76 -25.74 21.36 13.89
C THR A 76 -26.46 22.69 14.15
N ASN A 77 -27.11 23.23 13.11
CA ASN A 77 -27.66 24.58 13.06
C ASN A 77 -29.17 24.58 12.75
N GLY A 78 -29.79 23.41 12.55
CA GLY A 78 -31.19 23.29 12.18
C GLY A 78 -32.14 23.76 13.27
N LYS A 79 -33.37 24.15 12.88
CA LYS A 79 -34.41 24.75 13.73
C LYS A 79 -34.98 23.83 14.83
N MET A 80 -34.47 22.63 15.01
CA MET A 80 -34.98 21.61 15.91
C MET A 80 -35.20 22.05 17.36
N ALA A 81 -34.50 23.07 17.81
CA ALA A 81 -34.56 23.47 19.22
C ALA A 81 -35.78 24.34 19.58
N GLN A 82 -36.54 24.83 18.59
CA GLN A 82 -37.56 25.85 18.83
C GLN A 82 -39.02 25.40 18.68
N ASP A 83 -39.29 24.43 17.81
CA ASP A 83 -40.64 23.88 17.67
C ASP A 83 -40.63 22.39 17.29
N PRO A 84 -41.10 21.45 18.18
CA PRO A 84 -41.17 20.02 17.89
C PRO A 84 -42.14 19.64 16.77
N LYS A 85 -42.97 20.57 16.33
CA LYS A 85 -43.99 20.33 15.29
C LYS A 85 -43.51 20.71 13.89
N GLU A 86 -42.40 21.49 13.74
CA GLU A 86 -41.85 21.80 12.43
C GLU A 86 -40.93 20.69 11.96
N PRO A 87 -41.08 20.25 10.70
CA PRO A 87 -40.20 19.24 10.14
C PRO A 87 -38.76 19.78 10.01
N LEU A 88 -37.78 18.92 10.30
CA LEU A 88 -36.34 19.24 10.19
C LEU A 88 -35.97 19.61 8.76
N ASP A 89 -34.91 20.41 8.62
CA ASP A 89 -34.38 20.80 7.31
C ASP A 89 -33.97 19.58 6.45
N PHE A 90 -33.50 18.49 7.08
CA PHE A 90 -33.16 17.22 6.41
C PHE A 90 -34.11 16.09 6.86
N GLN A 91 -35.35 16.14 6.37
CA GLN A 91 -36.39 15.14 6.65
C GLN A 91 -37.21 14.87 5.41
N VAL A 92 -37.76 13.66 5.26
CA VAL A 92 -38.68 13.33 4.16
C VAL A 92 -39.98 14.11 4.27
N CYS A 93 -40.51 14.51 3.11
CA CYS A 93 -41.91 15.01 2.94
C CYS A 93 -42.82 13.87 2.46
N PRO A 94 -44.16 14.08 2.41
CA PRO A 94 -45.09 13.05 1.97
C PRO A 94 -44.82 12.49 0.58
N THR A 95 -44.25 13.27 -0.30
CA THR A 95 -43.90 12.84 -1.67
C THR A 95 -42.44 13.04 -1.98
N PRO A 96 -41.82 12.24 -2.90
CA PRO A 96 -40.46 12.42 -3.37
C PRO A 96 -40.21 13.82 -3.94
N VAL A 97 -41.13 14.35 -4.73
CA VAL A 97 -41.02 15.68 -5.36
C VAL A 97 -40.93 16.79 -4.31
N GLU A 98 -41.76 16.73 -3.26
CA GLU A 98 -41.73 17.71 -2.16
C GLU A 98 -40.44 17.60 -1.37
N THR A 99 -39.92 16.38 -1.13
CA THR A 99 -38.65 16.14 -0.46
C THR A 99 -37.51 16.74 -1.29
N ALA A 100 -37.44 16.46 -2.59
CA ALA A 100 -36.40 16.96 -3.48
C ALA A 100 -36.40 18.50 -3.57
N LYS A 101 -37.61 19.12 -3.71
CA LYS A 101 -37.78 20.58 -3.71
C LYS A 101 -37.23 21.19 -2.42
N ARG A 102 -37.59 20.62 -1.27
CA ARG A 102 -37.15 21.10 0.05
C ARG A 102 -35.63 20.99 0.22
N ILE A 103 -35.07 19.85 -0.12
CA ILE A 103 -33.63 19.60 -0.04
C ILE A 103 -32.86 20.59 -0.91
N ASN A 104 -33.26 20.81 -2.16
CA ASN A 104 -32.60 21.76 -3.05
C ASN A 104 -32.73 23.20 -2.55
N THR A 105 -33.90 23.63 -2.01
CA THR A 105 -34.04 24.95 -1.40
C THR A 105 -33.12 25.13 -0.19
N ASN A 106 -32.99 24.11 0.65
CA ASN A 106 -32.08 24.17 1.80
C ASN A 106 -30.61 24.11 1.36
N PHE A 107 -30.29 23.43 0.27
CA PHE A 107 -28.97 23.40 -0.32
C PHE A 107 -28.56 24.77 -0.91
N GLU A 108 -29.49 25.50 -1.56
CA GLU A 108 -29.24 26.87 -1.99
C GLU A 108 -28.87 27.80 -0.82
N ARG A 109 -29.59 27.68 0.31
CA ARG A 109 -29.27 28.43 1.54
C ARG A 109 -27.91 28.04 2.09
N TYR A 110 -27.58 26.75 2.07
CA TYR A 110 -26.31 26.23 2.52
C TYR A 110 -25.14 26.79 1.66
N MET A 111 -25.30 26.81 0.35
CA MET A 111 -24.30 27.40 -0.57
C MET A 111 -24.09 28.90 -0.30
N ALA A 112 -25.17 29.63 -0.07
CA ALA A 112 -25.10 31.06 0.27
C ALA A 112 -24.38 31.31 1.62
N LYS A 113 -24.49 30.38 2.56
CA LYS A 113 -23.82 30.41 3.85
C LYS A 113 -22.33 30.08 3.80
N TYR A 114 -21.93 29.18 2.89
CA TYR A 114 -20.56 28.67 2.73
C TYR A 114 -20.07 28.78 1.27
N PRO A 115 -20.00 29.98 0.68
CA PRO A 115 -19.71 30.19 -0.73
C PRO A 115 -18.36 29.58 -1.13
N PHE A 116 -17.34 29.67 -0.28
CA PHE A 116 -15.99 29.18 -0.54
C PHE A 116 -15.90 27.64 -0.72
N LEU A 117 -16.91 26.86 -0.32
CA LEU A 117 -16.97 25.42 -0.60
C LEU A 117 -17.32 25.13 -2.07
N PHE A 118 -17.94 26.09 -2.75
CA PHE A 118 -18.55 25.93 -4.06
C PHE A 118 -17.93 26.83 -5.13
N GLU A 119 -16.90 27.62 -4.81
CA GLU A 119 -16.21 28.52 -5.73
C GLU A 119 -15.61 27.76 -6.93
N ASP A 120 -15.06 26.57 -6.66
CA ASP A 120 -14.36 25.75 -7.62
C ASP A 120 -15.26 24.68 -8.29
N THR A 121 -16.59 24.70 -8.03
CA THR A 121 -17.53 23.70 -8.55
C THR A 121 -18.62 24.32 -9.40
N SER A 122 -18.94 23.68 -10.52
CA SER A 122 -20.06 24.07 -11.39
C SER A 122 -21.43 23.65 -10.87
N THR A 123 -21.48 22.86 -9.79
CA THR A 123 -22.70 22.21 -9.30
C THR A 123 -23.43 23.11 -8.33
N LYS A 124 -24.55 23.70 -8.77
CA LYS A 124 -25.42 24.56 -7.96
C LYS A 124 -26.68 23.88 -7.42
N THR A 125 -26.90 22.62 -7.78
CA THR A 125 -28.08 21.82 -7.38
C THR A 125 -27.65 20.38 -7.15
N ILE A 126 -28.40 19.66 -6.32
CA ILE A 126 -28.24 18.21 -6.14
C ILE A 126 -28.89 17.52 -7.35
N LYS A 127 -28.08 16.79 -8.13
CA LYS A 127 -28.49 16.22 -9.44
C LYS A 127 -28.93 14.76 -9.37
N PHE A 128 -29.44 14.29 -8.24
CA PHE A 128 -30.16 13.02 -8.18
C PHE A 128 -31.62 13.20 -8.65
N ASP A 129 -32.28 12.11 -9.03
CA ASP A 129 -33.74 12.16 -9.22
C ASP A 129 -34.48 12.26 -7.88
N ASP A 130 -35.78 12.60 -7.95
CA ASP A 130 -36.56 12.93 -6.76
C ASP A 130 -36.71 11.71 -5.84
N GLU A 131 -36.87 10.51 -6.40
CA GLU A 131 -36.96 9.24 -5.69
C GLU A 131 -35.66 8.91 -4.97
N THR A 132 -34.53 9.15 -5.63
CA THR A 132 -33.20 8.93 -5.05
C THR A 132 -32.91 9.92 -3.92
N ILE A 133 -33.25 11.20 -4.08
CA ILE A 133 -33.13 12.20 -2.99
C ILE A 133 -34.00 11.76 -1.81
N HIS A 134 -35.24 11.38 -2.05
CA HIS A 134 -36.15 10.93 -1.00
C HIS A 134 -35.61 9.70 -0.24
N ALA A 135 -35.09 8.71 -0.95
CA ALA A 135 -34.49 7.54 -0.36
C ALA A 135 -33.23 7.88 0.49
N ILE A 136 -32.34 8.73 -0.01
CA ILE A 136 -31.16 9.18 0.74
C ILE A 136 -31.58 9.89 2.04
N VAL A 137 -32.54 10.81 1.94
CA VAL A 137 -33.05 11.53 3.12
C VAL A 137 -33.67 10.55 4.11
N TYR A 138 -34.50 9.61 3.65
CA TYR A 138 -35.11 8.59 4.47
C TYR A 138 -34.11 7.76 5.26
N TRP A 139 -33.02 7.36 4.62
CA TRP A 139 -31.97 6.56 5.26
C TRP A 139 -31.12 7.34 6.26
N LEU A 140 -30.92 8.64 6.02
CA LEU A 140 -30.01 9.47 6.82
C LEU A 140 -30.72 10.32 7.88
N GLN A 141 -32.03 10.61 7.75
CA GLN A 141 -32.75 11.53 8.65
C GLN A 141 -32.71 11.11 10.14
N GLY A 142 -32.71 9.81 10.43
CA GLY A 142 -32.65 9.25 11.78
C GLY A 142 -31.22 9.12 12.35
N ILE A 143 -30.21 9.63 11.66
CA ILE A 143 -28.81 9.52 12.04
C ILE A 143 -28.28 10.91 12.43
N ASN A 144 -27.67 11.02 13.61
CA ASN A 144 -27.03 12.27 14.03
C ASN A 144 -25.56 12.28 13.56
N LEU A 145 -25.23 13.15 12.60
CA LEU A 145 -23.87 13.32 12.08
C LEU A 145 -23.05 14.32 12.89
N LYS A 146 -23.65 15.14 13.78
CA LYS A 146 -22.94 16.13 14.58
C LYS A 146 -21.89 15.53 15.51
N SER A 147 -22.19 14.41 16.14
CA SER A 147 -21.28 13.72 17.08
C SER A 147 -20.30 12.77 16.41
N ALA A 148 -20.61 12.35 15.17
CA ALA A 148 -19.84 11.36 14.40
C ALA A 148 -19.29 11.92 13.08
N ALA A 149 -19.42 13.23 12.89
CA ALA A 149 -19.31 13.88 11.59
C ALA A 149 -18.01 13.56 10.81
N PRO A 150 -16.81 13.77 11.34
CA PRO A 150 -15.61 13.68 10.51
C PRO A 150 -15.28 12.26 10.06
N GLU A 151 -15.39 11.27 10.96
CA GLU A 151 -15.14 9.87 10.61
C GLU A 151 -16.26 9.31 9.73
N THR A 152 -17.48 9.81 9.87
CA THR A 152 -18.62 9.40 9.03
C THR A 152 -18.43 9.92 7.61
N LEU A 153 -18.02 11.18 7.45
CA LEU A 153 -17.70 11.77 6.15
C LEU A 153 -16.54 11.04 5.49
N SER A 154 -15.45 10.82 6.21
CA SER A 154 -14.30 10.08 5.71
C SER A 154 -14.72 8.68 5.20
N THR A 155 -15.54 7.95 5.96
CA THR A 155 -16.04 6.63 5.57
C THR A 155 -16.95 6.70 4.34
N ALA A 156 -17.86 7.68 4.27
CA ALA A 156 -18.72 7.89 3.12
C ALA A 156 -17.89 8.16 1.85
N PHE A 157 -16.94 9.08 1.94
CA PHE A 157 -16.09 9.42 0.81
C PHE A 157 -15.23 8.24 0.34
N GLN A 158 -14.73 7.42 1.27
CA GLN A 158 -14.03 6.17 0.93
C GLN A 158 -14.91 5.24 0.11
N VAL A 159 -16.13 5.00 0.55
CA VAL A 159 -17.07 4.09 -0.12
C VAL A 159 -17.42 4.60 -1.51
N PHE A 160 -17.84 5.87 -1.62
CA PHE A 160 -18.27 6.44 -2.90
C PHE A 160 -17.13 6.59 -3.90
N ARG A 161 -15.90 6.87 -3.43
CA ARG A 161 -14.74 6.99 -4.29
C ARG A 161 -14.13 5.64 -4.68
N SER A 162 -14.17 4.63 -3.81
CA SER A 162 -13.66 3.29 -4.12
C SER A 162 -14.36 2.65 -5.33
N ALA A 163 -15.60 3.03 -5.60
CA ALA A 163 -16.34 2.61 -6.79
C ALA A 163 -15.75 3.20 -8.10
N ASN A 164 -15.08 4.36 -8.02
CA ASN A 164 -14.50 5.08 -9.17
C ASN A 164 -13.12 4.60 -9.59
N VAL A 165 -12.32 4.10 -8.65
CA VAL A 165 -10.90 3.76 -8.88
C VAL A 165 -10.70 2.61 -9.89
N LYS A 166 -11.74 1.86 -10.25
CA LYS A 166 -11.68 0.86 -11.33
C LYS A 166 -11.37 1.43 -12.72
N GLN A 167 -11.32 2.75 -12.90
CA GLN A 167 -11.15 3.42 -14.20
C GLN A 167 -9.77 4.05 -14.47
N GLY A 168 -8.75 3.83 -13.64
CA GLY A 168 -7.35 3.99 -14.09
C GLY A 168 -6.68 5.35 -13.88
N GLU A 169 -7.19 6.27 -13.08
CA GLU A 169 -6.64 7.64 -12.92
C GLU A 169 -5.56 7.81 -11.83
N GLY A 170 -5.06 6.73 -11.24
CA GLY A 170 -3.88 6.80 -10.34
C GLY A 170 -4.07 7.59 -9.02
N GLN A 171 -5.28 7.97 -8.68
CA GLN A 171 -5.61 8.60 -7.39
C GLN A 171 -5.96 7.51 -6.38
N TYR A 172 -5.12 7.33 -5.36
CA TYR A 172 -5.29 6.31 -4.34
C TYR A 172 -5.70 6.93 -3.01
N PHE A 173 -6.73 6.37 -2.42
CA PHE A 173 -7.14 6.75 -1.07
C PHE A 173 -6.24 6.08 -0.03
N THR A 174 -5.69 6.87 0.91
CA THR A 174 -4.89 6.31 2.01
C THR A 174 -5.82 5.73 3.07
N PRO A 175 -5.70 4.43 3.42
CA PRO A 175 -6.51 3.83 4.47
C PRO A 175 -6.35 4.54 5.80
N GLN A 176 -7.45 4.73 6.54
CA GLN A 176 -7.47 5.46 7.82
C GLN A 176 -6.44 4.95 8.82
N ARG A 177 -6.22 3.62 8.88
CA ARG A 177 -5.24 3.01 9.79
C ARG A 177 -3.80 3.40 9.47
N ILE A 178 -3.48 3.56 8.18
CA ILE A 178 -2.17 4.07 7.76
C ILE A 178 -2.03 5.54 8.13
N ILE A 179 -3.06 6.35 7.89
CA ILE A 179 -3.08 7.77 8.26
C ILE A 179 -2.85 7.93 9.76
N GLU A 180 -3.58 7.17 10.59
CA GLU A 180 -3.45 7.20 12.05
C GLU A 180 -2.03 6.84 12.51
N SER A 181 -1.48 5.74 11.98
CA SER A 181 -0.11 5.30 12.31
C SER A 181 0.94 6.32 11.87
N ALA A 182 0.80 6.88 10.67
CA ALA A 182 1.70 7.89 10.11
C ALA A 182 1.69 9.18 10.93
N VAL A 183 0.51 9.71 11.26
CA VAL A 183 0.37 10.94 12.06
C VAL A 183 0.95 10.76 13.47
N LYS A 184 0.70 9.61 14.11
CA LYS A 184 1.34 9.29 15.41
C LYS A 184 2.85 9.26 15.31
N LEU A 185 3.41 8.64 14.26
CA LEU A 185 4.85 8.53 14.04
C LEU A 185 5.50 9.89 13.77
N MET A 186 4.79 10.80 13.12
CA MET A 186 5.30 12.14 12.83
C MET A 186 5.46 13.03 14.08
N GLU A 187 4.78 12.75 15.17
CA GLU A 187 4.78 13.58 16.41
C GLU A 187 4.61 15.07 16.12
N ILE A 188 3.59 15.42 15.36
CA ILE A 188 3.29 16.83 15.02
C ILE A 188 2.83 17.58 16.26
N ASP A 189 3.37 18.79 16.43
CA ASP A 189 3.02 19.72 17.52
C ASP A 189 2.16 20.89 16.97
N TYR A 190 1.38 21.54 17.83
CA TYR A 190 0.57 22.70 17.44
C TYR A 190 1.40 24.00 17.25
N HIS A 191 2.73 23.91 17.30
CA HIS A 191 3.65 24.96 16.88
C HIS A 191 4.16 24.73 15.45
N ASP A 192 4.02 23.50 14.91
CA ASP A 192 4.49 23.17 13.58
C ASP A 192 3.60 23.80 12.48
N LYS A 193 4.19 24.32 11.43
CA LYS A 193 3.49 24.68 10.20
C LYS A 193 3.48 23.49 9.26
N VAL A 194 2.29 22.99 8.93
CA VAL A 194 2.08 21.70 8.25
C VAL A 194 1.46 21.91 6.89
N ILE A 195 1.93 21.18 5.89
CA ILE A 195 1.32 21.15 4.55
C ILE A 195 1.22 19.72 3.99
N ASP A 196 0.09 19.46 3.32
CA ASP A 196 -0.07 18.32 2.40
C ASP A 196 -0.24 18.85 0.96
N PRO A 197 0.80 18.79 0.11
CA PRO A 197 0.75 19.32 -1.26
C PRO A 197 -0.01 18.41 -2.26
N ALA A 198 -0.58 17.28 -1.81
CA ALA A 198 -1.44 16.39 -2.57
C ALA A 198 -2.52 15.80 -1.64
N CYS A 199 -3.31 16.69 -1.01
CA CYS A 199 -4.07 16.37 0.20
C CYS A 199 -5.25 15.42 -0.04
N GLY A 200 -5.65 15.18 -1.29
CA GLY A 200 -6.83 14.38 -1.57
C GLY A 200 -8.04 14.91 -0.81
N THR A 201 -8.77 14.03 -0.16
CA THR A 201 -9.92 14.39 0.68
C THR A 201 -9.56 14.89 2.09
N GLY A 202 -8.29 15.25 2.33
CA GLY A 202 -7.82 15.86 3.58
C GLY A 202 -7.57 14.89 4.74
N GLY A 203 -7.40 13.59 4.47
CA GLY A 203 -7.27 12.58 5.53
C GLY A 203 -6.12 12.83 6.50
N PHE A 204 -4.91 13.13 6.03
CA PHE A 204 -3.76 13.46 6.87
C PHE A 204 -3.96 14.75 7.66
N LEU A 205 -4.52 15.78 7.03
CA LEU A 205 -4.79 17.06 7.68
C LEU A 205 -5.79 16.91 8.82
N PHE A 206 -6.89 16.19 8.55
CA PHE A 206 -7.91 15.92 9.52
C PHE A 206 -7.39 15.09 10.71
N GLU A 207 -6.65 13.99 10.44
CA GLU A 207 -6.10 13.14 11.52
C GLU A 207 -5.08 13.89 12.36
N THR A 208 -4.25 14.76 11.74
CA THR A 208 -3.32 15.64 12.46
C THR A 208 -4.07 16.53 13.44
N TYR A 209 -5.09 17.24 12.97
CA TYR A 209 -5.93 18.10 13.79
C TYR A 209 -6.66 17.31 14.89
N SER A 210 -7.30 16.20 14.53
CA SER A 210 -8.04 15.33 15.46
C SER A 210 -7.14 14.77 16.57
N THR A 211 -5.92 14.34 16.21
CA THR A 211 -4.95 13.80 17.17
C THR A 211 -4.51 14.87 18.17
N LEU A 212 -4.27 16.10 17.73
CA LEU A 212 -3.94 17.21 18.62
C LEU A 212 -5.12 17.55 19.55
N LEU A 213 -6.34 17.65 19.01
CA LEU A 213 -7.54 17.91 19.82
C LEU A 213 -7.82 16.83 20.86
N LYS A 214 -7.58 15.55 20.55
CA LYS A 214 -7.78 14.45 21.50
C LYS A 214 -6.82 14.51 22.70
N ARG A 215 -5.63 15.09 22.50
CA ARG A 215 -4.61 15.25 23.54
C ARG A 215 -4.83 16.52 24.39
N ALA A 216 -5.58 17.47 23.87
CA ALA A 216 -5.78 18.78 24.48
C ALA A 216 -6.92 18.81 25.51
N SER A 217 -6.77 19.65 26.52
CA SER A 217 -7.79 19.95 27.54
C SER A 217 -8.04 21.45 27.66
N GLY A 218 -9.26 21.85 28.03
CA GLY A 218 -9.59 23.23 28.33
C GLY A 218 -9.26 24.22 27.20
N GLU A 219 -8.58 25.32 27.56
CA GLU A 219 -8.17 26.42 26.67
C GLU A 219 -7.28 25.96 25.51
N GLN A 220 -6.48 24.93 25.70
CA GLN A 220 -5.60 24.37 24.67
C GLN A 220 -6.36 23.94 23.41
N ARG A 221 -7.63 23.59 23.53
CA ARG A 221 -8.47 23.25 22.37
C ARG A 221 -8.73 24.42 21.43
N ASP A 222 -8.88 25.63 22.01
CA ASP A 222 -9.12 26.83 21.20
C ASP A 222 -7.81 27.31 20.56
N GLU A 223 -6.67 27.13 21.25
CA GLU A 223 -5.35 27.35 20.65
C GLU A 223 -5.11 26.41 19.44
N ILE A 224 -5.45 25.14 19.55
CA ILE A 224 -5.32 24.17 18.43
C ILE A 224 -6.26 24.51 17.27
N ARG A 225 -7.47 25.00 17.53
CA ARG A 225 -8.37 25.49 16.47
C ARG A 225 -7.76 26.69 15.75
N THR A 226 -7.23 27.64 16.51
CA THR A 226 -6.55 28.81 15.96
C THR A 226 -5.30 28.41 15.16
N TRP A 227 -4.54 27.44 15.67
CA TRP A 227 -3.38 26.90 14.97
C TRP A 227 -3.77 26.26 13.64
N ALA A 228 -4.78 25.38 13.61
CA ALA A 228 -5.22 24.72 12.40
C ALA A 228 -5.60 25.72 11.30
N HIS A 229 -6.31 26.79 11.69
CA HIS A 229 -6.69 27.87 10.80
C HIS A 229 -5.49 28.63 10.20
N ARG A 230 -4.35 28.68 10.89
CA ARG A 230 -3.17 29.48 10.48
C ARG A 230 -2.03 28.64 9.92
N ASN A 231 -1.90 27.38 10.33
CA ASN A 231 -0.70 26.58 10.12
C ASN A 231 -0.94 25.21 9.44
N LEU A 232 -2.19 24.86 9.15
CA LEU A 232 -2.52 23.59 8.49
C LEU A 232 -3.00 23.85 7.07
N TYR A 233 -2.21 23.42 6.08
CA TYR A 233 -2.40 23.72 4.67
C TYR A 233 -2.60 22.47 3.83
N GLY A 234 -3.41 22.56 2.76
CA GLY A 234 -3.61 21.49 1.81
C GLY A 234 -3.72 22.01 0.38
N VAL A 235 -3.23 21.24 -0.57
CA VAL A 235 -3.38 21.52 -2.00
C VAL A 235 -3.80 20.24 -2.72
N ASP A 236 -4.77 20.34 -3.61
CA ASP A 236 -5.11 19.25 -4.54
C ASP A 236 -5.52 19.81 -5.91
N LEU A 237 -5.30 19.03 -6.96
CA LEU A 237 -5.64 19.40 -8.33
C LEU A 237 -7.13 19.15 -8.67
N ASP A 238 -7.77 18.27 -7.91
CA ASP A 238 -9.16 17.85 -8.12
C ASP A 238 -10.10 18.70 -7.24
N SER A 239 -11.00 19.45 -7.86
CA SER A 239 -11.95 20.33 -7.18
C SER A 239 -12.88 19.58 -6.22
N ILE A 240 -13.25 18.34 -6.54
CA ILE A 240 -14.06 17.49 -5.65
C ILE A 240 -13.27 17.16 -4.40
N ASN A 241 -11.98 16.80 -4.52
CA ASN A 241 -11.11 16.56 -3.38
C ASN A 241 -10.99 17.77 -2.47
N VAL A 242 -10.74 18.95 -3.03
CA VAL A 242 -10.65 20.22 -2.30
C VAL A 242 -11.93 20.50 -1.54
N LYS A 243 -13.08 20.36 -2.20
CA LYS A 243 -14.39 20.50 -1.56
C LYS A 243 -14.60 19.54 -0.41
N LEU A 244 -14.27 18.25 -0.59
CA LEU A 244 -14.39 17.23 0.43
C LEU A 244 -13.44 17.48 1.61
N ALA A 245 -12.20 17.90 1.35
CA ALA A 245 -11.24 18.23 2.37
C ALA A 245 -11.68 19.46 3.20
N ARG A 246 -12.12 20.52 2.54
CA ARG A 246 -12.72 21.70 3.18
C ARG A 246 -13.92 21.32 4.05
N ALA A 247 -14.80 20.49 3.51
CA ALA A 247 -15.99 19.99 4.20
C ALA A 247 -15.66 19.20 5.46
N LEU A 248 -14.67 18.30 5.35
CA LEU A 248 -14.19 17.49 6.47
C LEU A 248 -13.64 18.38 7.60
N MET A 249 -12.88 19.40 7.27
CA MET A 249 -12.27 20.31 8.23
C MET A 249 -13.32 21.23 8.88
N ILE A 250 -14.29 21.75 8.10
CA ILE A 250 -15.43 22.51 8.66
C ILE A 250 -16.23 21.68 9.63
N GLY A 251 -16.51 20.41 9.29
CA GLY A 251 -17.19 19.46 10.17
C GLY A 251 -16.44 19.27 11.49
N ALA A 252 -15.12 19.37 11.46
CA ALA A 252 -14.27 19.36 12.64
C ALA A 252 -14.20 20.71 13.40
N ARG A 253 -14.84 21.77 12.88
CA ARG A 253 -14.89 23.13 13.44
C ARG A 253 -13.53 23.84 13.46
N ASP A 254 -12.68 23.58 12.46
CA ASP A 254 -11.40 24.29 12.31
C ASP A 254 -11.48 25.59 11.51
N GLY A 255 -12.58 25.81 10.77
CA GLY A 255 -12.77 26.98 9.91
C GLY A 255 -11.91 27.01 8.65
N SER A 256 -11.49 25.89 8.13
CA SER A 256 -10.49 25.62 7.11
C SER A 256 -10.55 26.50 5.85
N THR A 257 -9.67 27.49 5.77
CA THR A 257 -9.48 28.37 4.60
C THR A 257 -8.20 28.06 3.81
N ASN A 258 -7.32 27.19 4.35
CA ASN A 258 -5.98 26.95 3.79
C ASN A 258 -5.91 25.72 2.87
N ILE A 259 -7.05 25.16 2.45
CA ILE A 259 -7.10 24.10 1.45
C ILE A 259 -7.44 24.72 0.11
N VAL A 260 -6.52 24.62 -0.86
CA VAL A 260 -6.63 25.36 -2.13
C VAL A 260 -6.56 24.40 -3.33
N LEU A 261 -7.28 24.79 -4.39
CA LEU A 261 -7.28 24.08 -5.68
C LEU A 261 -6.05 24.49 -6.47
N GLY A 262 -5.34 23.52 -7.04
CA GLY A 262 -4.34 23.75 -8.07
C GLY A 262 -3.25 22.69 -8.17
N ASP A 263 -2.36 22.89 -9.12
CA ASP A 263 -1.26 21.97 -9.45
C ASP A 263 -0.02 22.30 -8.63
N SER A 264 0.32 21.47 -7.66
CA SER A 264 1.48 21.68 -6.78
C SER A 264 2.83 21.63 -7.49
N LEU A 265 2.90 21.05 -8.69
CA LEU A 265 4.16 20.81 -9.40
C LEU A 265 4.41 21.75 -10.55
N ARG A 266 3.38 22.23 -11.24
CA ARG A 266 3.49 23.06 -12.46
C ARG A 266 3.34 24.54 -12.12
N GLU A 267 4.43 25.18 -11.69
CA GLU A 267 4.46 26.58 -11.27
C GLU A 267 3.94 27.54 -12.36
N GLN A 268 4.16 27.22 -13.63
CA GLN A 268 3.66 28.02 -14.76
C GLN A 268 2.12 28.08 -14.87
N LYS A 269 1.40 27.20 -14.18
CA LYS A 269 -0.07 27.19 -14.13
C LYS A 269 -0.64 27.94 -12.93
N TRP A 270 0.19 28.42 -12.00
CA TRP A 270 -0.31 29.05 -10.78
C TRP A 270 -0.98 30.37 -11.00
N GLN A 271 -0.69 31.06 -12.12
CA GLN A 271 -1.44 32.27 -12.52
C GLN A 271 -2.95 32.01 -12.66
N ASP A 272 -3.36 30.77 -12.97
CA ASP A 272 -4.74 30.34 -13.08
C ASP A 272 -5.38 30.09 -11.70
N PHE A 273 -4.57 30.03 -10.64
CA PHE A 273 -4.96 29.73 -9.27
C PHE A 273 -4.31 30.71 -8.27
N PRO A 274 -4.83 31.95 -8.13
CA PRO A 274 -4.20 33.00 -7.32
C PRO A 274 -3.91 32.61 -5.88
N MET A 275 -4.74 31.71 -5.31
CA MET A 275 -4.57 31.22 -3.94
C MET A 275 -3.39 30.26 -3.76
N LEU A 276 -2.78 29.73 -4.83
CA LEU A 276 -1.62 28.85 -4.73
C LEU A 276 -0.33 29.60 -4.36
N THR A 277 -0.12 30.79 -4.88
CA THR A 277 1.12 31.56 -4.65
C THR A 277 1.39 31.82 -3.16
N PRO A 278 0.40 32.20 -2.33
CA PRO A 278 0.60 32.34 -0.88
C PRO A 278 0.90 31.02 -0.16
N VAL A 279 0.56 29.87 -0.76
CA VAL A 279 0.72 28.55 -0.13
C VAL A 279 1.98 27.81 -0.65
N LEU A 280 2.26 27.90 -1.95
CA LEU A 280 3.32 27.13 -2.61
C LEU A 280 4.39 28.01 -3.29
N GLY A 281 4.26 29.33 -3.30
CA GLY A 281 5.17 30.23 -3.98
C GLY A 281 6.58 30.23 -3.40
N CYS A 282 7.52 30.85 -4.11
CA CYS A 282 8.93 30.91 -3.69
C CYS A 282 9.14 31.59 -2.31
N GLU A 283 8.22 32.47 -1.89
CA GLU A 283 8.24 33.09 -0.56
C GLU A 283 7.93 32.08 0.58
N THR A 284 7.29 30.96 0.23
CA THR A 284 6.97 29.89 1.19
C THR A 284 7.98 28.74 1.13
N ASP A 285 8.94 28.78 0.22
CA ASP A 285 10.01 27.80 0.17
C ASP A 285 10.84 27.87 1.46
N GLY A 286 10.98 26.70 2.13
CA GLY A 286 11.67 26.60 3.41
C GLY A 286 10.89 27.13 4.61
N SER A 287 9.56 27.26 4.53
CA SER A 287 8.74 27.84 5.61
C SER A 287 7.91 26.81 6.37
N TYR A 288 7.82 25.56 5.91
CA TYR A 288 7.04 24.51 6.57
C TYR A 288 7.91 23.64 7.46
N ASP A 289 7.42 23.35 8.66
CA ASP A 289 8.09 22.45 9.60
C ASP A 289 7.83 20.99 9.26
N VAL A 290 6.65 20.70 8.70
CA VAL A 290 6.22 19.37 8.34
C VAL A 290 5.55 19.35 6.96
N VAL A 291 5.99 18.43 6.11
CA VAL A 291 5.25 17.99 4.91
C VAL A 291 4.77 16.57 5.16
N LEU A 292 3.46 16.32 5.01
CA LEU A 292 2.85 15.01 5.23
C LEU A 292 1.92 14.69 4.08
N THR A 293 2.27 13.69 3.23
CA THR A 293 1.57 13.51 1.96
C THR A 293 1.60 12.07 1.43
N ASN A 294 0.56 11.72 0.66
CA ASN A 294 0.53 10.55 -0.21
C ASN A 294 0.34 11.02 -1.67
N PRO A 295 1.43 11.37 -2.37
CA PRO A 295 1.34 11.89 -3.72
C PRO A 295 0.88 10.81 -4.71
N PRO A 296 0.33 11.21 -5.90
CA PRO A 296 0.06 10.27 -6.96
C PRO A 296 1.36 9.65 -7.48
N PHE A 297 1.37 8.32 -7.65
CA PHE A 297 2.52 7.57 -8.16
C PHE A 297 2.09 6.51 -9.19
N GLY A 298 3.04 6.11 -10.05
CA GLY A 298 2.86 5.10 -11.09
C GLY A 298 3.54 5.48 -12.38
N GLU A 299 4.01 4.51 -13.15
CA GLU A 299 4.80 4.68 -14.37
C GLU A 299 4.15 5.57 -15.45
N ARG A 300 2.81 5.66 -15.45
CA ARG A 300 2.05 6.47 -16.41
C ARG A 300 1.86 7.91 -15.96
N LEU A 301 2.01 8.20 -14.69
CA LEU A 301 1.82 9.52 -14.10
C LEU A 301 3.15 10.26 -14.04
N LYS A 302 3.44 11.04 -15.08
CA LYS A 302 4.71 11.76 -15.22
C LYS A 302 4.52 13.25 -15.42
N ILE A 303 5.44 14.05 -14.89
CA ILE A 303 5.66 15.43 -15.35
C ILE A 303 6.46 15.37 -16.65
N ARG A 304 6.12 16.20 -17.62
CA ARG A 304 6.91 16.29 -18.85
C ARG A 304 8.22 17.01 -18.61
N ALA A 305 9.25 16.64 -19.35
CA ALA A 305 10.57 17.26 -19.28
C ALA A 305 10.53 18.79 -19.47
N THR A 306 9.62 19.29 -20.32
CA THR A 306 9.38 20.73 -20.53
C THR A 306 8.90 21.43 -19.27
N ASP A 307 7.89 20.88 -18.60
CA ASP A 307 7.31 21.43 -17.37
C ASP A 307 8.34 21.36 -16.22
N ALA A 308 9.04 20.21 -16.11
CA ALA A 308 10.10 20.01 -15.12
C ALA A 308 11.25 21.02 -15.28
N LYS A 309 11.61 21.35 -16.53
CA LYS A 309 12.63 22.37 -16.83
C LYS A 309 12.15 23.78 -16.43
N GLN A 310 10.92 24.12 -16.72
CA GLN A 310 10.33 25.43 -16.33
C GLN A 310 10.32 25.59 -14.80
N ALA A 311 9.89 24.56 -14.07
CA ALA A 311 9.91 24.53 -12.62
C ALA A 311 11.27 24.23 -12.00
N LYS A 312 12.31 24.01 -12.82
CA LYS A 312 13.71 23.75 -12.39
C LYS A 312 13.87 22.58 -11.42
N TYR A 313 13.10 21.48 -11.62
CA TYR A 313 13.21 20.29 -10.79
C TYR A 313 14.50 19.52 -11.09
N SER A 314 15.49 19.60 -10.20
CA SER A 314 16.78 18.91 -10.33
C SER A 314 16.65 17.39 -10.34
N ILE A 315 15.65 16.87 -9.63
CA ILE A 315 15.33 15.44 -9.58
C ILE A 315 14.94 14.87 -10.96
N CYS A 316 14.52 15.73 -11.89
CA CYS A 316 14.17 15.33 -13.25
C CYS A 316 15.37 15.30 -14.21
N GLN A 317 16.56 15.64 -13.74
CA GLN A 317 17.79 15.62 -14.54
C GLN A 317 18.46 14.25 -14.50
N HIS A 318 17.91 13.30 -15.26
CA HIS A 318 18.42 11.92 -15.35
C HIS A 318 18.17 11.33 -16.75
N THR A 319 18.92 10.30 -17.11
CA THR A 319 18.69 9.52 -18.34
C THR A 319 17.55 8.52 -18.15
N SER A 320 16.99 7.98 -19.25
CA SER A 320 16.05 6.85 -19.22
C SER A 320 16.62 5.61 -18.53
N GLY A 321 17.95 5.46 -18.48
CA GLY A 321 18.65 4.41 -17.73
C GLY A 321 18.91 4.75 -16.26
N GLY A 322 18.41 5.91 -15.77
CA GLY A 322 18.54 6.30 -14.36
C GLY A 322 19.90 6.90 -13.97
N TYR A 323 20.67 7.40 -14.90
CA TYR A 323 21.94 8.10 -14.62
C TYR A 323 21.70 9.61 -14.53
N PRO A 324 22.39 10.34 -13.63
CA PRO A 324 22.37 11.81 -13.61
C PRO A 324 22.72 12.40 -14.98
N ASN A 325 21.99 13.42 -15.41
CA ASN A 325 22.17 14.10 -16.70
C ASN A 325 21.89 15.59 -16.54
N ASP A 326 22.45 16.42 -17.41
CA ASP A 326 22.12 17.85 -17.49
C ASP A 326 20.79 18.11 -18.25
N LYS A 327 20.24 17.09 -18.88
CA LYS A 327 18.95 17.16 -19.60
C LYS A 327 17.81 16.69 -18.72
N TYR A 328 16.68 17.37 -18.84
CA TYR A 328 15.44 16.98 -18.16
C TYR A 328 14.79 15.78 -18.87
N SER A 329 14.20 14.90 -18.09
CA SER A 329 13.49 13.71 -18.53
C SER A 329 12.06 13.68 -17.95
N ASP A 330 11.14 13.02 -18.65
CA ASP A 330 9.82 12.73 -18.12
C ASP A 330 9.96 11.86 -16.87
N THR A 331 9.48 12.38 -15.73
CA THR A 331 9.74 11.80 -14.41
C THR A 331 8.42 11.52 -13.69
N GLU A 332 8.33 10.39 -13.01
CA GLU A 332 7.15 10.01 -12.23
C GLU A 332 6.83 11.04 -11.14
N LEU A 333 5.53 11.37 -10.99
CA LEU A 333 5.08 12.43 -10.08
C LEU A 333 5.53 12.20 -8.64
N GLY A 334 5.47 10.95 -8.14
CA GLY A 334 5.91 10.63 -6.78
C GLY A 334 7.36 11.04 -6.48
N LEU A 335 8.25 10.94 -7.48
CA LEU A 335 9.64 11.39 -7.36
C LEU A 335 9.75 12.92 -7.37
N VAL A 336 8.94 13.60 -8.18
CA VAL A 336 8.93 15.07 -8.25
C VAL A 336 8.38 15.69 -6.97
N PHE A 337 7.38 15.05 -6.35
CA PHE A 337 6.87 15.46 -5.05
C PHE A 337 7.93 15.39 -3.93
N MET A 338 8.95 14.54 -4.05
CA MET A 338 10.10 14.55 -3.14
C MET A 338 10.87 15.88 -3.20
N GLU A 339 11.14 16.41 -4.39
CA GLU A 339 11.79 17.72 -4.52
C GLU A 339 10.85 18.87 -4.13
N ARG A 340 9.54 18.76 -4.44
CA ARG A 340 8.57 19.75 -3.99
C ARG A 340 8.52 19.83 -2.47
N ALA A 341 8.45 18.68 -1.79
CA ALA A 341 8.51 18.61 -0.33
C ALA A 341 9.83 19.18 0.22
N TYR A 342 10.95 18.87 -0.42
CA TYR A 342 12.25 19.43 -0.04
C TYR A 342 12.27 20.97 -0.11
N ARG A 343 11.71 21.57 -1.17
CA ARG A 343 11.62 23.02 -1.30
C ARG A 343 10.75 23.64 -0.22
N LEU A 344 9.58 23.08 0.04
CA LEU A 344 8.63 23.58 1.04
C LEU A 344 9.18 23.51 2.47
N LEU A 345 9.96 22.51 2.81
CA LEU A 345 10.47 22.30 4.17
C LEU A 345 11.53 23.30 4.58
N ALA A 346 11.42 23.80 5.80
CA ALA A 346 12.49 24.50 6.49
C ALA A 346 13.70 23.59 6.72
N GLY A 347 14.87 24.16 6.97
CA GLY A 347 16.08 23.40 7.32
C GLY A 347 15.86 22.58 8.61
N GLY A 348 16.03 21.26 8.53
CA GLY A 348 15.71 20.35 9.63
C GLY A 348 14.25 19.93 9.73
N GLY A 349 13.36 20.44 8.87
CA GLY A 349 11.95 20.07 8.82
C GLY A 349 11.74 18.60 8.43
N ARG A 350 10.56 18.08 8.75
CA ARG A 350 10.22 16.64 8.63
C ARG A 350 9.30 16.38 7.44
N LEU A 351 9.64 15.35 6.67
CA LEU A 351 8.81 14.81 5.59
C LEU A 351 8.24 13.46 6.03
N GLY A 352 6.92 13.32 5.97
CA GLY A 352 6.22 12.04 5.98
C GLY A 352 5.62 11.80 4.60
N ILE A 353 6.05 10.73 3.91
CA ILE A 353 5.61 10.50 2.54
C ILE A 353 5.38 9.01 2.24
N VAL A 354 4.29 8.70 1.52
CA VAL A 354 4.03 7.37 0.98
C VAL A 354 4.67 7.26 -0.41
N LEU A 355 5.53 6.27 -0.61
CA LEU A 355 6.18 6.03 -1.90
C LEU A 355 6.27 4.53 -2.21
N PRO A 356 6.32 4.17 -3.51
CA PRO A 356 6.64 2.81 -3.96
C PRO A 356 7.99 2.33 -3.45
N GLU A 357 8.02 1.13 -2.88
CA GLU A 357 9.23 0.48 -2.39
C GLU A 357 10.29 0.30 -3.49
N THR A 358 9.84 0.11 -4.73
CA THR A 358 10.70 -0.06 -5.91
C THR A 358 11.72 1.07 -6.08
N TYR A 359 11.40 2.31 -5.70
CA TYR A 359 12.34 3.43 -5.75
C TYR A 359 13.58 3.24 -4.89
N PHE A 360 13.47 2.43 -3.83
CA PHE A 360 14.52 2.23 -2.85
C PHE A 360 15.39 0.98 -3.07
N PHE A 361 15.06 0.10 -4.02
CA PHE A 361 15.92 -1.06 -4.30
C PHE A 361 16.28 -1.26 -5.79
N SER A 362 15.38 -0.88 -6.72
CA SER A 362 15.63 -1.12 -8.13
C SER A 362 16.83 -0.31 -8.65
N SER A 363 17.64 -0.93 -9.49
CA SER A 363 18.81 -0.28 -10.12
C SER A 363 18.44 0.94 -10.96
N SER A 364 17.24 0.92 -11.58
CA SER A 364 16.71 2.03 -12.37
C SER A 364 16.52 3.33 -11.56
N TYR A 365 16.39 3.25 -10.24
CA TYR A 365 16.21 4.39 -9.35
C TYR A 365 17.44 4.68 -8.47
N GLN A 366 18.62 4.18 -8.84
CA GLN A 366 19.86 4.45 -8.09
C GLN A 366 20.16 5.95 -7.98
N TRP A 367 19.90 6.71 -9.05
CA TRP A 367 20.03 8.16 -9.11
C TRP A 367 19.12 8.87 -8.09
N PHE A 368 17.89 8.39 -7.91
CA PHE A 368 16.95 8.91 -6.92
C PHE A 368 17.48 8.68 -5.50
N ARG A 369 17.97 7.49 -5.18
CA ARG A 369 18.57 7.21 -3.86
C ARG A 369 19.79 8.10 -3.58
N LYS A 370 20.61 8.41 -4.61
CA LYS A 370 21.69 9.39 -4.49
C LYS A 370 21.15 10.78 -4.16
N TRP A 371 20.08 11.19 -4.83
CA TRP A 371 19.42 12.47 -4.57
C TRP A 371 18.89 12.54 -3.14
N VAL A 372 18.15 11.52 -2.68
CA VAL A 372 17.63 11.44 -1.30
C VAL A 372 18.78 11.51 -0.29
N SER A 373 19.86 10.74 -0.45
CA SER A 373 21.01 10.75 0.47
C SER A 373 21.66 12.12 0.62
N ARG A 374 21.62 12.96 -0.42
CA ARG A 374 22.20 14.32 -0.37
C ARG A 374 21.31 15.30 0.40
N HIS A 375 19.99 15.11 0.34
CA HIS A 375 19.01 16.10 0.79
C HIS A 375 18.32 15.75 2.11
N PHE A 376 18.26 14.45 2.42
CA PHE A 376 17.49 13.95 3.58
C PHE A 376 18.30 12.96 4.42
N ASP A 377 17.98 12.95 5.73
CA ASP A 377 18.27 11.84 6.64
C ASP A 377 17.00 11.01 6.79
N VAL A 378 17.09 9.69 6.62
CA VAL A 378 15.95 8.78 6.80
C VAL A 378 15.82 8.44 8.29
N LEU A 379 14.73 8.83 8.92
CA LEU A 379 14.47 8.61 10.34
C LEU A 379 13.70 7.31 10.58
N ALA A 380 12.69 7.03 9.73
CA ALA A 380 11.89 5.81 9.83
C ALA A 380 11.43 5.32 8.47
N VAL A 381 11.22 4.01 8.38
CA VAL A 381 10.51 3.32 7.29
C VAL A 381 9.43 2.44 7.88
N MET A 382 8.18 2.86 7.73
CA MET A 382 7.01 2.12 8.20
C MET A 382 6.45 1.28 7.07
N ASN A 383 6.44 -0.04 7.25
CA ASN A 383 5.84 -0.98 6.31
C ASN A 383 4.35 -0.67 6.10
N ILE A 384 3.93 -0.65 4.85
CA ILE A 384 2.52 -0.67 4.49
C ILE A 384 2.24 -2.03 3.84
N PRO A 385 1.50 -2.92 4.49
CA PRO A 385 1.10 -4.20 3.90
C PRO A 385 0.39 -4.00 2.56
N MET A 386 0.61 -4.90 1.60
CA MET A 386 0.05 -4.77 0.24
C MET A 386 -1.47 -4.68 0.23
N GLU A 387 -2.12 -5.29 1.20
CA GLU A 387 -3.57 -5.29 1.39
C GLU A 387 -4.14 -3.87 1.56
N ALA A 388 -3.33 -2.93 2.04
CA ALA A 388 -3.74 -1.54 2.26
C ALA A 388 -4.25 -0.87 0.97
N PHE A 389 -3.59 -1.11 -0.15
CA PHE A 389 -3.92 -0.53 -1.44
C PHE A 389 -4.38 -1.56 -2.47
N GLN A 390 -4.51 -2.84 -2.08
CA GLN A 390 -4.92 -3.93 -2.97
C GLN A 390 -6.39 -3.76 -3.37
N GLY A 391 -6.68 -3.53 -4.57
CA GLY A 391 -7.98 -3.12 -5.12
C GLY A 391 -7.86 -1.82 -5.88
N PHE A 392 -6.87 -0.99 -5.54
CA PHE A 392 -6.58 0.28 -6.18
C PHE A 392 -5.23 0.26 -6.91
N CYS A 393 -4.20 -0.24 -6.24
CA CYS A 393 -2.82 -0.28 -6.74
C CYS A 393 -2.16 -1.61 -6.41
N ARG A 394 -1.37 -2.13 -7.34
CA ARG A 394 -0.55 -3.34 -7.12
C ARG A 394 0.89 -3.02 -6.68
N ALA A 395 1.23 -1.75 -6.55
CA ALA A 395 2.57 -1.37 -6.11
C ALA A 395 2.71 -1.56 -4.59
N LYS A 396 3.77 -2.23 -4.16
CA LYS A 396 4.17 -2.24 -2.76
C LYS A 396 4.69 -0.87 -2.39
N THR A 397 4.11 -0.26 -1.35
CA THR A 397 4.47 1.07 -0.85
C THR A 397 4.89 0.99 0.61
N ASN A 398 5.61 2.01 1.09
CA ASN A 398 5.91 2.22 2.49
C ASN A 398 5.73 3.71 2.84
N PHE A 399 5.60 4.00 4.12
CA PHE A 399 5.64 5.37 4.62
C PHE A 399 7.04 5.69 5.14
N TYR A 400 7.62 6.75 4.61
CA TYR A 400 8.98 7.19 4.91
C TYR A 400 8.93 8.46 5.73
N VAL A 401 9.61 8.47 6.88
CA VAL A 401 9.86 9.67 7.67
C VAL A 401 11.30 10.11 7.45
N MET A 402 11.45 11.32 6.94
CA MET A 402 12.75 11.89 6.61
C MET A 402 12.91 13.29 7.22
N ARG A 403 14.15 13.70 7.48
CA ARG A 403 14.50 15.05 7.90
C ARG A 403 15.29 15.73 6.80
N LYS A 404 14.88 16.95 6.41
CA LYS A 404 15.68 17.78 5.49
C LYS A 404 17.00 18.13 6.14
N LYS A 405 18.10 17.85 5.44
CA LYS A 405 19.45 18.24 5.90
C LYS A 405 19.54 19.75 5.97
N SER A 406 20.00 20.25 7.12
CA SER A 406 20.19 21.68 7.34
C SER A 406 21.52 22.15 6.72
N THR A 407 21.52 23.31 6.09
CA THR A 407 22.76 24.03 5.79
C THR A 407 23.37 24.57 7.08
N LYS A 408 24.69 24.68 7.16
CA LYS A 408 25.40 25.22 8.34
C LYS A 408 24.80 26.54 8.78
N GLY A 409 24.34 26.61 10.04
CA GLY A 409 23.79 27.82 10.66
C GLY A 409 22.26 27.90 10.80
N ALA A 410 21.48 26.96 10.23
CA ALA A 410 20.06 26.88 10.49
C ALA A 410 19.79 26.30 11.89
N ALA A 411 18.78 26.86 12.60
CA ALA A 411 18.34 26.33 13.90
C ALA A 411 17.93 24.86 13.73
N SER A 412 18.47 24.01 14.61
CA SER A 412 18.12 22.58 14.57
C SER A 412 16.68 22.42 15.06
N MET A 413 15.77 22.03 14.17
CA MET A 413 14.40 21.67 14.57
C MET A 413 14.40 20.43 15.45
N LYS A 414 13.47 20.37 16.38
CA LYS A 414 13.30 19.24 17.30
C LYS A 414 12.97 17.96 16.52
N LEU A 415 13.79 16.95 16.72
CA LEU A 415 13.49 15.60 16.21
C LEU A 415 12.31 14.99 16.96
N PRO A 416 11.56 14.07 16.34
CA PRO A 416 10.63 13.21 17.06
C PRO A 416 11.30 12.55 18.27
N SER A 417 10.56 12.40 19.37
CA SER A 417 11.11 11.93 20.66
C SER A 417 11.70 10.51 20.58
N TRP A 418 11.26 9.70 19.64
CA TRP A 418 11.72 8.34 19.37
C TRP A 418 12.95 8.29 18.46
N ALA A 419 13.26 9.36 17.71
CA ALA A 419 14.34 9.33 16.72
C ALA A 419 15.71 9.20 17.40
N GLN A 420 16.56 8.35 16.84
CA GLN A 420 17.93 8.12 17.33
C GLN A 420 18.96 8.61 16.31
N PRO A 421 19.94 9.44 16.72
CA PRO A 421 20.99 9.90 15.82
C PRO A 421 21.72 8.73 15.13
N GLY A 422 21.91 8.83 13.80
CA GLY A 422 22.62 7.82 13.01
C GLY A 422 21.90 6.47 12.88
N LYS A 423 20.62 6.39 13.30
CA LYS A 423 19.80 5.19 13.15
C LYS A 423 18.47 5.49 12.49
N THR A 424 17.96 4.51 11.76
CA THR A 424 16.62 4.52 11.16
C THR A 424 15.76 3.46 11.85
N TRP A 425 14.57 3.85 12.29
CA TRP A 425 13.58 2.90 12.76
C TRP A 425 12.89 2.23 11.57
N ILE A 426 12.75 0.91 11.62
CA ILE A 426 12.10 0.12 10.57
C ILE A 426 11.09 -0.81 11.22
N THR A 427 9.87 -0.88 10.70
CA THR A 427 8.90 -1.90 11.06
C THR A 427 8.54 -2.77 9.87
N TYR A 428 8.54 -4.07 10.09
CA TYR A 428 8.07 -5.09 9.14
C TYR A 428 6.70 -5.64 9.56
N ALA A 429 5.86 -4.85 10.18
CA ALA A 429 4.53 -5.25 10.60
C ALA A 429 3.70 -5.83 9.42
N PRO A 430 3.19 -7.07 9.49
CA PRO A 430 2.56 -7.73 8.35
C PRO A 430 1.11 -7.33 8.10
N THR A 431 0.41 -6.71 9.08
CA THR A 431 -1.02 -6.42 8.94
C THR A 431 -1.38 -5.01 9.41
N ILE A 432 -2.41 -4.43 8.77
CA ILE A 432 -3.04 -3.15 9.12
C ILE A 432 -4.50 -3.34 9.56
N GLY A 433 -4.87 -4.53 10.01
CA GLY A 433 -6.22 -4.82 10.47
C GLY A 433 -7.29 -4.97 9.38
N ILE A 434 -6.90 -5.07 8.11
CA ILE A 434 -7.79 -5.37 6.99
C ILE A 434 -7.18 -6.42 6.07
N ASN A 435 -8.02 -7.21 5.40
CA ASN A 435 -7.60 -8.12 4.35
C ASN A 435 -7.65 -7.46 2.96
N LYS A 436 -7.26 -8.22 1.92
CA LYS A 436 -7.28 -7.79 0.52
C LYS A 436 -8.65 -7.30 0.00
N ASP A 437 -9.73 -7.70 0.64
CA ASP A 437 -11.10 -7.32 0.28
C ASP A 437 -11.60 -6.14 1.13
N GLY A 438 -10.73 -5.49 1.92
CA GLY A 438 -11.07 -4.39 2.82
C GLY A 438 -11.82 -4.81 4.09
N LYS A 439 -11.97 -6.14 4.36
CA LYS A 439 -12.66 -6.63 5.54
C LYS A 439 -11.74 -6.59 6.75
N THR A 440 -12.27 -6.20 7.91
CA THR A 440 -11.52 -6.15 9.16
C THR A 440 -10.99 -7.53 9.55
N LEU A 441 -9.71 -7.60 9.82
CA LEU A 441 -9.03 -8.74 10.43
C LEU A 441 -9.00 -8.56 11.94
N TYR A 442 -9.29 -9.66 12.64
CA TYR A 442 -9.21 -9.71 14.10
C TYR A 442 -8.14 -10.71 14.53
N ARG A 443 -7.49 -10.44 15.63
CA ARG A 443 -6.52 -11.35 16.22
C ARG A 443 -7.17 -12.70 16.52
N VAL A 444 -6.41 -13.75 16.29
CA VAL A 444 -6.80 -15.13 16.55
C VAL A 444 -5.90 -15.68 17.65
N THR A 445 -6.47 -16.34 18.67
CA THR A 445 -5.70 -16.98 19.72
C THR A 445 -4.96 -18.20 19.18
N LYS A 446 -4.03 -18.75 19.97
CA LYS A 446 -3.30 -19.97 19.58
C LYS A 446 -4.23 -21.18 19.37
N GLU A 447 -5.38 -21.19 20.04
CA GLU A 447 -6.43 -22.21 19.93
C GLU A 447 -7.37 -21.98 18.73
N GLY A 448 -7.09 -20.98 17.87
CA GLY A 448 -7.88 -20.68 16.69
C GLY A 448 -9.15 -19.84 16.95
N THR A 449 -9.34 -19.30 18.16
CA THR A 449 -10.51 -18.48 18.48
C THR A 449 -10.30 -17.02 18.08
N ARG A 450 -11.23 -16.48 17.29
CA ARG A 450 -11.24 -15.08 16.89
C ARG A 450 -11.58 -14.18 18.08
N THR A 451 -10.73 -13.18 18.33
CA THR A 451 -10.95 -12.16 19.37
C THR A 451 -11.78 -10.98 18.82
N ARG A 452 -12.01 -9.98 19.66
CA ARG A 452 -12.60 -8.69 19.26
C ARG A 452 -11.56 -7.63 18.92
N GLU A 453 -10.28 -7.92 19.13
CA GLU A 453 -9.18 -7.01 18.85
C GLU A 453 -8.83 -7.04 17.37
N VAL A 454 -8.69 -5.87 16.77
CA VAL A 454 -8.25 -5.75 15.38
C VAL A 454 -6.78 -6.12 15.27
N ASP A 455 -6.44 -6.93 14.29
CA ASP A 455 -5.07 -7.38 14.04
C ASP A 455 -4.28 -6.32 13.25
N ASP A 456 -4.01 -5.18 13.89
CA ASP A 456 -3.22 -4.08 13.33
C ASP A 456 -1.83 -4.05 13.97
N THR A 457 -0.89 -4.74 13.33
CA THR A 457 0.49 -4.82 13.81
C THR A 457 1.28 -3.55 13.48
N VAL A 458 0.93 -2.80 12.43
CA VAL A 458 1.56 -1.50 12.10
C VAL A 458 1.31 -0.51 13.22
N LEU A 459 0.05 -0.33 13.62
CA LEU A 459 -0.30 0.57 14.73
C LEU A 459 0.30 0.11 16.06
N SER A 460 0.35 -1.21 16.28
CA SER A 460 0.98 -1.78 17.49
C SER A 460 2.47 -1.45 17.57
N ASP A 461 3.21 -1.57 16.45
CA ASP A 461 4.64 -1.24 16.40
C ASP A 461 4.90 0.24 16.61
N VAL A 462 4.10 1.13 16.00
CA VAL A 462 4.20 2.58 16.21
C VAL A 462 3.92 2.92 17.67
N THR A 463 2.91 2.29 18.28
CA THR A 463 2.57 2.52 19.69
C THR A 463 3.72 2.06 20.60
N ALA A 464 4.26 0.87 20.35
CA ALA A 464 5.41 0.33 21.10
C ALA A 464 6.64 1.25 21.02
N LEU A 465 6.91 1.82 19.83
CA LEU A 465 7.99 2.80 19.65
C LEU A 465 7.80 4.04 20.52
N LEU A 466 6.60 4.63 20.49
CA LEU A 466 6.27 5.85 21.26
C LEU A 466 6.29 5.61 22.77
N GLU A 467 5.87 4.42 23.20
CA GLU A 467 5.91 3.98 24.61
C GLU A 467 7.28 3.46 25.04
N ARG A 468 8.27 3.44 24.14
CA ARG A 468 9.62 2.88 24.36
C ARG A 468 9.59 1.43 24.83
N SER A 469 8.61 0.67 24.40
CA SER A 469 8.47 -0.75 24.63
C SER A 469 9.04 -1.57 23.47
N ASN A 470 9.27 -2.86 23.68
CA ASN A 470 9.81 -3.74 22.65
C ASN A 470 8.72 -4.21 21.70
N SER A 471 9.02 -4.20 20.41
CA SER A 471 8.22 -4.85 19.37
C SER A 471 8.99 -6.00 18.74
N SER A 472 8.27 -7.06 18.32
CA SER A 472 8.88 -8.21 17.63
C SER A 472 9.13 -7.93 16.14
N THR A 473 8.44 -6.95 15.56
CA THR A 473 8.44 -6.66 14.12
C THR A 473 9.09 -5.32 13.77
N SER A 474 9.65 -4.59 14.74
CA SER A 474 10.39 -3.36 14.49
C SER A 474 11.79 -3.36 15.12
N CYS A 475 12.67 -2.56 14.53
CA CYS A 475 14.05 -2.41 15.04
C CYS A 475 14.67 -1.08 14.58
N PHE A 476 15.71 -0.66 15.30
CA PHE A 476 16.62 0.39 14.85
C PHE A 476 17.81 -0.20 14.12
N VAL A 477 18.12 0.31 12.94
CA VAL A 477 19.30 -0.06 12.15
C VAL A 477 20.17 1.17 11.90
N ALA A 478 21.46 0.95 11.70
CA ALA A 478 22.38 2.05 11.35
C ALA A 478 21.96 2.67 10.02
N THR A 479 21.83 4.00 9.97
CA THR A 479 21.56 4.73 8.74
C THR A 479 22.84 4.78 7.91
N PRO A 480 22.86 4.22 6.68
CA PRO A 480 24.04 4.27 5.83
C PRO A 480 24.28 5.70 5.33
N GLU A 481 25.55 6.07 5.10
CA GLU A 481 25.92 7.36 4.50
C GLU A 481 25.28 7.54 3.11
N SER A 482 25.10 6.45 2.36
CA SER A 482 24.43 6.44 1.06
C SER A 482 23.38 5.35 0.96
N LEU A 483 22.18 5.70 0.46
CA LEU A 483 21.10 4.75 0.18
C LEU A 483 21.32 3.94 -1.10
N VAL A 484 22.37 4.22 -1.87
CA VAL A 484 22.56 3.67 -3.23
C VAL A 484 22.65 2.16 -3.24
N ASN A 485 23.43 1.60 -2.32
CA ASN A 485 23.71 0.16 -2.23
C ASN A 485 23.12 -0.47 -0.96
N SER A 486 22.11 0.16 -0.36
CA SER A 486 21.44 -0.35 0.81
C SER A 486 19.97 -0.68 0.50
N TYR A 487 19.39 -1.54 1.32
CA TYR A 487 17.96 -1.84 1.28
C TYR A 487 17.19 -1.13 2.41
N LEU A 488 17.71 0.01 2.89
CA LEU A 488 17.12 0.73 4.03
C LEU A 488 15.63 1.06 3.82
N GLY A 489 15.24 1.33 2.58
CA GLY A 489 13.84 1.60 2.23
C GLY A 489 12.96 0.36 2.02
N VAL A 490 13.44 -0.86 2.34
CA VAL A 490 12.73 -2.13 2.15
C VAL A 490 12.59 -2.84 3.50
N PRO A 491 11.50 -2.60 4.25
CA PRO A 491 11.33 -3.10 5.62
C PRO A 491 11.50 -4.60 5.79
N GLN A 492 10.94 -5.40 4.88
CA GLN A 492 11.00 -6.86 4.96
C GLN A 492 12.43 -7.41 4.97
N TYR A 493 13.39 -6.70 4.38
CA TYR A 493 14.81 -7.10 4.39
C TYR A 493 15.36 -7.16 5.82
N TYR A 494 14.80 -6.38 6.73
CA TYR A 494 15.20 -6.31 8.13
C TYR A 494 14.40 -7.23 9.05
N ASP A 495 13.53 -8.10 8.50
CA ASP A 495 12.92 -9.18 9.27
C ASP A 495 13.99 -10.19 9.69
N ARG A 496 14.33 -10.16 10.99
CA ARG A 496 15.28 -11.08 11.60
C ARG A 496 14.64 -12.28 12.28
N ILE A 497 13.32 -12.38 12.29
CA ILE A 497 12.63 -13.47 12.98
C ILE A 497 12.98 -14.79 12.32
N SER A 498 12.89 -14.87 11.00
CA SER A 498 13.22 -16.08 10.24
C SER A 498 14.69 -16.50 10.42
N VAL A 499 15.61 -15.56 10.47
CA VAL A 499 17.05 -15.84 10.70
C VAL A 499 17.29 -16.38 12.13
N LYS A 500 16.70 -15.74 13.15
CA LYS A 500 16.80 -16.20 14.54
C LYS A 500 16.14 -17.57 14.76
N GLU A 501 15.02 -17.84 14.10
CA GLU A 501 14.37 -19.16 14.12
C GLU A 501 15.30 -20.22 13.53
N PHE A 502 15.94 -19.91 12.40
CA PHE A 502 16.93 -20.80 11.78
C PHE A 502 18.13 -21.06 12.70
N GLU A 503 18.77 -20.01 13.24
CA GLU A 503 19.91 -20.13 14.13
C GLU A 503 19.57 -20.99 15.35
N ARG A 504 18.41 -20.74 15.97
CA ARG A 504 17.92 -21.55 17.10
C ARG A 504 17.71 -23.01 16.70
N TYR A 505 17.09 -23.25 15.54
CA TYR A 505 16.86 -24.60 15.03
C TYR A 505 18.18 -25.37 14.86
N VAL A 506 19.19 -24.77 14.23
CA VAL A 506 20.52 -25.37 14.07
C VAL A 506 21.13 -25.71 15.44
N GLN A 507 21.13 -24.76 16.38
CA GLN A 507 21.70 -24.93 17.70
C GLN A 507 21.01 -26.04 18.50
N THR A 508 19.69 -26.20 18.38
CA THR A 508 18.91 -27.12 19.22
C THR A 508 18.71 -28.51 18.61
N HIS A 509 18.71 -28.62 17.27
CA HIS A 509 18.34 -29.87 16.59
C HIS A 509 19.45 -30.46 15.72
N LEU A 510 20.48 -29.67 15.36
CA LEU A 510 21.51 -30.12 14.43
C LEU A 510 22.90 -30.04 15.08
N GLN A 511 23.26 -31.03 15.90
CA GLN A 511 24.62 -31.15 16.45
C GLN A 511 25.59 -31.57 15.33
N GLY A 512 26.75 -30.92 15.25
CA GLY A 512 27.74 -31.16 14.19
C GLY A 512 27.40 -30.46 12.87
N PHE A 513 26.66 -29.33 12.95
CA PHE A 513 26.35 -28.50 11.80
C PHE A 513 26.67 -27.02 12.09
N THR A 514 27.10 -26.32 11.05
CA THR A 514 27.37 -24.88 11.07
C THR A 514 26.45 -24.15 10.11
N ALA A 515 26.08 -22.90 10.42
CA ALA A 515 25.30 -22.06 9.53
C ALA A 515 26.20 -21.35 8.53
N ARG A 516 25.94 -21.49 7.24
CA ARG A 516 26.62 -20.73 6.18
C ARG A 516 25.63 -20.21 5.14
N THR A 517 25.93 -19.05 4.54
CA THR A 517 25.10 -18.51 3.49
C THR A 517 25.32 -19.24 2.16
N LEU A 518 24.31 -19.24 1.27
CA LEU A 518 24.49 -19.77 -0.09
C LEU A 518 25.60 -19.03 -0.82
N GLY A 519 25.78 -17.72 -0.55
CA GLY A 519 26.85 -16.92 -1.12
C GLY A 519 28.25 -17.37 -0.70
N ASP A 520 28.46 -17.63 0.60
CA ASP A 520 29.74 -18.14 1.09
C ASP A 520 30.09 -19.50 0.49
N LEU A 521 29.09 -20.34 0.29
CA LEU A 521 29.27 -21.68 -0.30
C LEU A 521 29.58 -21.60 -1.79
N GLU A 522 28.95 -20.67 -2.52
CA GLU A 522 29.24 -20.42 -3.93
C GLU A 522 30.63 -19.83 -4.13
N ASP A 523 31.05 -18.84 -3.32
CA ASP A 523 32.38 -18.23 -3.37
C ASP A 523 33.50 -19.24 -3.01
N ALA A 524 33.20 -20.18 -2.11
CA ALA A 524 34.11 -21.27 -1.76
C ALA A 524 34.11 -22.42 -2.78
N GLY A 525 33.31 -22.36 -3.84
CA GLY A 525 33.20 -23.42 -4.84
C GLY A 525 32.55 -24.71 -4.33
N ILE A 526 31.91 -24.70 -3.14
CA ILE A 526 31.24 -25.88 -2.56
C ILE A 526 29.92 -26.18 -3.26
N ILE A 527 29.20 -25.15 -3.72
CA ILE A 527 28.02 -25.27 -4.55
C ILE A 527 28.17 -24.43 -5.81
N SER A 528 27.49 -24.82 -6.87
CA SER A 528 27.33 -24.00 -8.06
C SER A 528 25.88 -23.51 -8.18
N ILE A 529 25.69 -22.21 -8.44
CA ILE A 529 24.39 -21.62 -8.65
C ILE A 529 24.39 -20.88 -9.99
N ARG A 530 23.40 -21.15 -10.84
CA ARG A 530 23.25 -20.45 -12.12
C ARG A 530 21.79 -20.16 -12.42
N ASN A 531 21.55 -19.10 -13.20
CA ASN A 531 20.23 -18.85 -13.76
C ASN A 531 19.84 -19.90 -14.79
N GLY A 532 18.55 -20.07 -15.00
CA GLY A 532 18.05 -20.88 -16.09
C GLY A 532 18.51 -20.38 -17.47
N HIS A 533 18.33 -21.19 -18.48
CA HIS A 533 18.90 -20.99 -19.83
C HIS A 533 18.33 -19.76 -20.55
N GLY A 534 17.03 -19.48 -20.39
CA GLY A 534 16.37 -18.35 -21.03
C GLY A 534 14.87 -18.55 -21.26
N SER A 535 14.26 -17.57 -21.91
CA SER A 535 12.81 -17.60 -22.15
C SER A 535 12.53 -17.49 -23.65
N PRO A 536 12.38 -18.62 -24.36
CA PRO A 536 12.00 -18.63 -25.78
C PRO A 536 10.67 -17.89 -25.99
N SER A 537 10.58 -17.10 -27.06
CA SER A 537 9.33 -16.45 -27.47
C SER A 537 8.26 -17.48 -27.85
N ALA A 538 7.01 -17.07 -27.88
CA ALA A 538 5.89 -18.01 -28.08
C ALA A 538 5.94 -18.74 -29.43
N ASP A 539 6.41 -18.06 -30.47
CA ASP A 539 6.61 -18.58 -31.84
C ASP A 539 7.69 -19.68 -31.92
N LEU A 540 8.63 -19.73 -30.99
CA LEU A 540 9.68 -20.75 -30.91
C LEU A 540 9.29 -21.97 -30.06
N ARG A 541 8.08 -22.01 -29.51
CA ARG A 541 7.62 -23.10 -28.62
C ARG A 541 6.95 -24.24 -29.36
N ASN A 542 7.67 -24.82 -30.30
CA ASN A 542 7.26 -25.99 -31.06
C ASN A 542 8.45 -26.92 -31.25
N GLY A 543 8.35 -28.21 -30.83
CA GLY A 543 9.42 -29.21 -30.90
C GLY A 543 9.27 -30.31 -29.87
N ASP A 544 10.40 -30.99 -29.57
CA ASP A 544 10.43 -32.17 -28.71
C ASP A 544 11.24 -31.98 -27.41
N ILE A 545 11.91 -30.86 -27.25
CA ILE A 545 12.69 -30.58 -26.06
C ILE A 545 11.82 -29.79 -25.08
N PRO A 546 11.63 -30.24 -23.83
CA PRO A 546 10.81 -29.52 -22.82
C PRO A 546 11.34 -28.14 -22.53
N TYR A 547 10.43 -27.15 -22.52
CA TYR A 547 10.67 -25.81 -21.97
C TYR A 547 9.95 -25.69 -20.65
N VAL A 548 10.71 -25.64 -19.54
CA VAL A 548 10.21 -25.63 -18.16
C VAL A 548 10.07 -24.19 -17.66
N LYS A 549 8.87 -23.83 -17.24
CA LYS A 549 8.52 -22.54 -16.62
C LYS A 549 8.47 -22.69 -15.10
N VAL A 550 8.42 -21.56 -14.36
CA VAL A 550 8.25 -21.56 -12.91
C VAL A 550 6.97 -22.25 -12.44
N SER A 551 5.90 -22.24 -13.27
CA SER A 551 4.65 -22.94 -12.99
C SER A 551 4.76 -24.47 -13.01
N ASP A 552 5.81 -24.99 -13.65
CA ASP A 552 6.04 -26.43 -13.82
C ASP A 552 6.88 -27.02 -12.67
N LEU A 553 7.35 -26.16 -11.75
CA LEU A 553 8.06 -26.51 -10.53
C LEU A 553 7.07 -26.53 -9.37
N ARG A 554 6.67 -27.71 -8.92
CA ARG A 554 5.66 -27.85 -7.85
C ARG A 554 5.89 -29.11 -7.01
N ALA A 555 5.64 -28.99 -5.72
CA ALA A 555 5.72 -30.09 -4.75
C ALA A 555 7.05 -30.87 -4.85
N GLY A 556 8.16 -30.14 -4.96
CA GLY A 556 9.50 -30.74 -5.04
C GLY A 556 9.83 -31.38 -6.39
N MET A 557 8.98 -31.29 -7.40
CA MET A 557 9.11 -32.00 -8.67
C MET A 557 9.23 -31.05 -9.87
N VAL A 558 10.02 -31.46 -10.86
CA VAL A 558 10.06 -30.84 -12.19
C VAL A 558 9.06 -31.57 -13.10
N ASN A 559 8.03 -30.83 -13.54
CA ASN A 559 6.98 -31.35 -14.42
C ASN A 559 7.17 -30.83 -15.84
N PHE A 560 7.09 -31.74 -16.85
CA PHE A 560 7.14 -31.34 -18.24
C PHE A 560 5.73 -31.11 -18.79
N ASN A 561 5.50 -29.86 -19.21
CA ASN A 561 4.25 -29.49 -19.84
C ASN A 561 4.34 -29.80 -21.36
N PRO A 562 3.53 -30.70 -21.90
CA PRO A 562 3.59 -31.08 -23.31
C PRO A 562 3.27 -29.95 -24.29
N THR A 563 2.65 -28.88 -23.82
CA THR A 563 2.38 -27.67 -24.63
C THR A 563 3.54 -26.69 -24.68
N ASN A 564 4.59 -26.89 -23.88
CA ASN A 564 5.76 -26.02 -23.81
C ASN A 564 7.00 -26.82 -24.26
N MET A 565 7.18 -26.98 -25.55
CA MET A 565 8.31 -27.67 -26.16
C MET A 565 9.06 -26.72 -27.11
N VAL A 566 10.34 -26.97 -27.35
CA VAL A 566 11.18 -26.23 -28.32
C VAL A 566 11.91 -27.23 -29.22
N SER A 567 12.31 -26.80 -30.41
CA SER A 567 13.16 -27.62 -31.29
C SER A 567 14.58 -27.75 -30.71
N LEU A 568 15.30 -28.81 -31.10
CA LEU A 568 16.68 -28.99 -30.66
C LEU A 568 17.58 -27.81 -31.02
N SER A 569 17.45 -27.22 -32.19
CA SER A 569 18.23 -26.06 -32.61
C SER A 569 17.94 -24.79 -31.76
N VAL A 570 16.73 -24.66 -31.29
CA VAL A 570 16.37 -23.60 -30.32
C VAL A 570 16.97 -23.89 -28.96
N ALA A 571 16.86 -25.14 -28.48
CA ALA A 571 17.42 -25.54 -27.18
C ALA A 571 18.93 -25.34 -27.14
N GLU A 572 19.69 -25.76 -28.15
CA GLU A 572 21.15 -25.61 -28.25
C GLU A 572 21.59 -24.13 -28.17
N ARG A 573 20.83 -23.21 -28.79
CA ARG A 573 21.09 -21.77 -28.66
C ARG A 573 20.94 -21.29 -27.23
N PHE A 574 19.91 -21.74 -26.51
CA PHE A 574 19.67 -21.37 -25.10
C PHE A 574 20.69 -22.04 -24.16
N TRP A 575 21.12 -23.27 -24.46
CA TRP A 575 22.17 -23.95 -23.72
C TRP A 575 23.57 -23.41 -24.00
N ARG A 576 23.73 -22.68 -25.09
CA ARG A 576 25.05 -22.22 -25.60
C ARG A 576 26.01 -23.38 -25.92
N GLY A 577 25.45 -24.47 -26.46
CA GLY A 577 26.16 -25.69 -26.80
C GLY A 577 25.22 -26.86 -27.03
N SER A 578 25.75 -28.06 -27.15
CA SER A 578 25.01 -29.28 -27.50
C SER A 578 24.22 -29.90 -26.32
N ASP A 579 24.52 -29.53 -25.09
CA ASP A 579 23.85 -30.05 -23.89
C ASP A 579 23.38 -28.93 -22.94
N SER A 580 22.46 -29.29 -22.08
CA SER A 580 21.87 -28.35 -21.11
C SER A 580 22.79 -28.00 -19.94
N GLY A 581 23.91 -28.73 -19.77
CA GLY A 581 24.75 -28.63 -18.58
C GLY A 581 24.03 -28.96 -17.26
N LEU A 582 22.88 -29.63 -17.32
CA LEU A 582 22.18 -30.16 -16.15
C LEU A 582 22.69 -31.58 -15.85
N SER A 583 22.58 -32.00 -14.61
CA SER A 583 22.87 -33.34 -14.15
C SER A 583 21.67 -33.94 -13.44
N PRO A 584 21.59 -35.30 -13.38
CA PRO A 584 20.61 -35.95 -12.53
C PRO A 584 20.70 -35.39 -11.10
N TRP A 585 19.54 -35.15 -10.49
CA TRP A 585 19.42 -34.62 -9.12
C TRP A 585 19.79 -33.13 -8.96
N SER A 586 20.02 -32.39 -10.05
CA SER A 586 20.11 -30.92 -9.95
C SER A 586 18.87 -30.36 -9.29
N ILE A 587 19.06 -29.35 -8.45
CA ILE A 587 17.96 -28.67 -7.73
C ILE A 587 17.60 -27.42 -8.52
N VAL A 588 16.31 -27.22 -8.74
CA VAL A 588 15.77 -26.04 -9.44
C VAL A 588 14.74 -25.37 -8.55
N THR A 589 14.87 -24.05 -8.39
CA THR A 589 13.88 -23.25 -7.67
C THR A 589 13.47 -22.01 -8.47
N PRO A 590 12.19 -21.56 -8.39
CA PRO A 590 11.81 -20.26 -8.92
C PRO A 590 12.62 -19.13 -8.28
N SER A 591 13.03 -18.16 -9.07
CA SER A 591 13.73 -16.93 -8.62
C SER A 591 12.94 -15.65 -8.87
N ARG A 592 11.85 -15.74 -9.66
CA ARG A 592 11.05 -14.59 -10.06
C ARG A 592 9.62 -14.99 -10.43
N ALA A 593 8.69 -14.03 -10.28
CA ALA A 593 7.30 -14.16 -10.76
C ALA A 593 6.55 -15.41 -10.28
N SER A 594 6.87 -15.89 -9.08
CA SER A 594 6.27 -17.08 -8.48
C SER A 594 6.09 -16.90 -6.96
N LYS A 595 4.98 -17.38 -6.44
CA LYS A 595 4.77 -17.46 -4.98
C LYS A 595 5.63 -18.53 -4.29
N ASN A 596 6.25 -19.41 -5.09
CA ASN A 596 7.06 -20.54 -4.62
C ASN A 596 8.56 -20.25 -4.75
N ILE A 597 9.00 -19.01 -4.71
CA ILE A 597 10.43 -18.66 -4.72
C ILE A 597 11.10 -19.33 -3.53
N GLY A 598 12.20 -20.04 -3.81
CA GLY A 598 12.96 -20.79 -2.82
C GLY A 598 12.46 -22.22 -2.56
N GLU A 599 11.32 -22.66 -3.13
CA GLU A 599 10.87 -24.04 -3.06
C GLU A 599 11.75 -24.91 -3.96
N PRO A 600 12.54 -25.87 -3.40
CA PRO A 600 13.41 -26.70 -4.20
C PRO A 600 12.61 -27.76 -4.97
N SER A 601 12.90 -27.94 -6.24
CA SER A 601 12.41 -29.05 -7.06
C SER A 601 13.59 -29.86 -7.59
N MET A 602 13.56 -31.16 -7.44
CA MET A 602 14.65 -32.06 -7.85
C MET A 602 14.44 -32.57 -9.27
N LEU A 603 15.49 -32.48 -10.09
CA LEU A 603 15.52 -32.99 -11.43
C LEU A 603 15.77 -34.51 -11.38
N LEU A 604 14.82 -35.30 -11.87
CA LEU A 604 14.97 -36.76 -11.91
C LEU A 604 15.83 -37.20 -13.10
N PRO A 605 16.53 -38.34 -13.01
CA PRO A 605 17.24 -38.92 -14.13
C PRO A 605 16.35 -39.06 -15.38
N GLY A 606 16.87 -38.62 -16.53
CA GLY A 606 16.14 -38.55 -17.80
C GLY A 606 15.36 -37.26 -18.04
N GLN A 607 15.51 -36.25 -17.14
CA GLN A 607 14.94 -34.91 -17.32
C GLN A 607 15.99 -33.84 -17.66
N GLU A 608 17.27 -34.23 -17.78
CA GLU A 608 18.40 -33.28 -17.93
C GLU A 608 18.31 -32.52 -19.26
N ARG A 609 17.67 -33.11 -20.29
CA ARG A 609 17.56 -32.50 -21.60
C ARG A 609 16.35 -31.59 -21.69
N ALA A 610 16.41 -30.44 -21.04
CA ALA A 610 15.34 -29.45 -21.01
C ALA A 610 15.89 -28.01 -21.04
N VAL A 611 15.10 -27.06 -21.50
CA VAL A 611 15.38 -25.61 -21.39
C VAL A 611 14.62 -25.07 -20.21
N PHE A 612 15.30 -24.47 -19.24
CA PHE A 612 14.68 -23.81 -18.09
C PHE A 612 14.57 -22.31 -18.33
N THR A 613 13.41 -21.73 -17.94
CA THR A 613 13.22 -20.28 -18.00
C THR A 613 14.29 -19.54 -17.20
N LYS A 614 14.68 -18.35 -17.66
CA LYS A 614 15.62 -17.47 -16.92
C LYS A 614 15.14 -17.08 -15.51
N GLU A 615 13.88 -17.34 -15.20
CA GLU A 615 13.23 -17.04 -13.91
C GLU A 615 13.43 -18.18 -12.89
N THR A 616 14.41 -19.04 -13.08
CA THR A 616 14.79 -20.11 -12.16
C THR A 616 16.25 -20.02 -11.77
N LEU A 617 16.60 -20.58 -10.60
CA LEU A 617 17.97 -20.88 -10.19
C LEU A 617 18.17 -22.39 -10.26
N ILE A 618 19.32 -22.81 -10.80
CA ILE A 618 19.76 -24.20 -10.86
C ILE A 618 20.97 -24.33 -9.93
N MET A 619 20.88 -25.25 -8.97
CA MET A 619 21.86 -25.42 -7.90
C MET A 619 22.40 -26.85 -7.88
N ASN A 620 23.69 -27.01 -7.67
CA ASN A 620 24.35 -28.30 -7.50
C ASN A 620 25.44 -28.23 -6.44
N ALA A 621 25.58 -29.28 -5.65
CA ALA A 621 26.77 -29.56 -4.87
C ALA A 621 27.94 -29.91 -5.83
N THR A 622 29.14 -29.43 -5.55
CA THR A 622 30.34 -29.72 -6.31
C THR A 622 31.12 -30.90 -5.71
N ALA A 623 32.22 -31.29 -6.33
CA ALA A 623 33.10 -32.33 -5.77
C ALA A 623 33.77 -31.92 -4.45
N GLU A 624 33.88 -30.61 -4.20
CA GLU A 624 34.47 -30.05 -2.97
C GLU A 624 33.52 -30.11 -1.76
N ALA A 625 32.23 -30.42 -1.99
CA ALA A 625 31.24 -30.47 -0.93
C ALA A 625 31.35 -31.75 -0.09
N LEU A 626 31.18 -31.62 1.22
CA LEU A 626 30.99 -32.76 2.13
C LEU A 626 29.58 -33.40 2.03
N PHE A 627 28.77 -32.96 1.07
CA PHE A 627 27.40 -33.39 0.86
C PHE A 627 27.06 -33.45 -0.62
N ASP A 628 25.95 -34.07 -0.94
CA ASP A 628 25.44 -34.17 -2.31
C ASP A 628 24.17 -33.36 -2.54
N ASN A 629 23.59 -33.45 -3.76
CA ASN A 629 22.36 -32.74 -4.12
C ASN A 629 21.14 -33.17 -3.29
N PHE A 630 21.09 -34.38 -2.75
CA PHE A 630 19.99 -34.83 -1.87
C PHE A 630 20.05 -34.08 -0.54
N TYR A 631 21.25 -33.89 0.00
CA TYR A 631 21.45 -33.08 1.20
C TYR A 631 21.10 -31.62 0.92
N LEU A 632 21.61 -31.04 -0.15
CA LEU A 632 21.34 -29.65 -0.52
C LEU A 632 19.83 -29.41 -0.69
N GLY A 633 19.12 -30.36 -1.35
CA GLY A 633 17.66 -30.31 -1.48
C GLY A 633 16.94 -30.37 -0.14
N TRP A 634 17.36 -31.29 0.75
CA TRP A 634 16.83 -31.39 2.10
C TRP A 634 17.04 -30.09 2.89
N ALA A 635 18.25 -29.53 2.85
CA ALA A 635 18.57 -28.31 3.57
C ALA A 635 17.74 -27.10 3.09
N LEU A 636 17.55 -26.97 1.78
CA LEU A 636 16.71 -25.92 1.18
C LEU A 636 15.21 -26.10 1.48
N ASP A 637 14.75 -27.34 1.69
CA ASP A 637 13.34 -27.65 1.95
C ASP A 637 12.96 -27.52 3.43
N LEU A 638 13.92 -27.32 4.33
CA LEU A 638 13.63 -27.05 5.75
C LEU A 638 12.76 -25.80 5.90
N ASP A 639 11.66 -25.90 6.65
CA ASP A 639 10.74 -24.76 6.88
C ASP A 639 11.45 -23.51 7.39
N VAL A 640 12.45 -23.67 8.27
CA VAL A 640 13.25 -22.55 8.80
C VAL A 640 14.16 -21.92 7.75
N VAL A 641 14.55 -22.65 6.72
CA VAL A 641 15.28 -22.12 5.55
C VAL A 641 14.31 -21.45 4.58
N ARG A 642 13.18 -22.09 4.29
CA ARG A 642 12.14 -21.57 3.40
C ARG A 642 11.59 -20.23 3.87
N LYS A 643 11.39 -20.03 5.16
CA LYS A 643 10.94 -18.75 5.75
C LYS A 643 11.89 -17.59 5.46
N GLN A 644 13.20 -17.83 5.33
CA GLN A 644 14.18 -16.76 5.06
C GLN A 644 14.01 -16.12 3.67
N TRP A 645 13.44 -16.85 2.69
CA TRP A 645 13.25 -16.33 1.33
C TRP A 645 12.32 -15.13 1.31
N GLY A 646 11.30 -15.08 2.19
CA GLY A 646 10.41 -13.92 2.32
C GLY A 646 11.15 -12.61 2.56
N ARG A 647 12.27 -12.65 3.30
CA ARG A 647 13.10 -11.47 3.61
C ARG A 647 13.80 -10.89 2.38
N VAL A 648 14.21 -11.72 1.44
CA VAL A 648 15.07 -11.35 0.30
C VAL A 648 14.31 -11.21 -1.04
N VAL A 649 13.04 -11.58 -1.07
CA VAL A 649 12.16 -11.44 -2.25
C VAL A 649 11.47 -10.06 -2.21
N PHE A 650 11.80 -9.18 -3.15
CA PHE A 650 11.22 -7.84 -3.23
C PHE A 650 10.16 -7.75 -4.32
N MET A 651 9.21 -6.84 -4.16
CA MET A 651 8.16 -6.60 -5.14
C MET A 651 8.59 -5.53 -6.15
N GLN A 652 8.98 -5.95 -7.35
CA GLN A 652 9.26 -5.04 -8.45
C GLN A 652 7.96 -4.79 -9.24
N THR A 653 7.33 -3.66 -9.03
CA THR A 653 6.02 -3.28 -9.59
C THR A 653 4.94 -4.29 -9.18
N ASN A 654 4.71 -5.34 -9.98
CA ASN A 654 3.72 -6.40 -9.74
C ASN A 654 4.30 -7.81 -9.88
N ARG A 655 5.62 -7.96 -9.78
CA ARG A 655 6.34 -9.24 -9.84
C ARG A 655 7.34 -9.36 -8.72
N GLU A 656 7.38 -10.50 -8.11
CA GLU A 656 8.42 -10.87 -7.15
C GLU A 656 9.78 -10.95 -7.88
N ASP A 657 10.83 -10.41 -7.26
CA ASP A 657 12.20 -10.44 -7.76
C ASP A 657 13.19 -10.73 -6.65
N LEU A 658 14.04 -11.72 -6.89
CA LEU A 658 15.07 -12.14 -5.94
C LEU A 658 16.42 -11.43 -6.20
N GLY A 659 16.76 -11.17 -7.47
CA GLY A 659 18.10 -10.71 -7.83
C GLY A 659 19.17 -11.67 -7.29
N ASN A 660 20.28 -11.10 -6.81
CA ASN A 660 21.39 -11.87 -6.20
C ASN A 660 21.23 -12.07 -4.68
N ARG A 661 20.09 -11.67 -4.08
CA ARG A 661 19.89 -11.72 -2.64
C ARG A 661 19.69 -13.15 -2.11
N TYR A 662 19.48 -14.15 -2.98
CA TYR A 662 19.52 -15.57 -2.60
C TYR A 662 20.81 -15.93 -1.89
N ARG A 663 21.90 -15.23 -2.18
CA ARG A 663 23.22 -15.44 -1.56
C ARG A 663 23.22 -15.27 -0.04
N GLU A 664 22.23 -14.56 0.51
CA GLU A 664 22.06 -14.31 1.95
C GLU A 664 21.28 -15.38 2.71
N ILE A 665 20.75 -16.40 2.01
CA ILE A 665 20.02 -17.49 2.63
C ILE A 665 20.99 -18.39 3.38
N LEU A 666 20.74 -18.56 4.67
CA LEU A 666 21.48 -19.46 5.54
C LEU A 666 20.96 -20.88 5.41
N ILE A 667 21.87 -21.84 5.24
CA ILE A 667 21.58 -23.27 5.31
C ILE A 667 22.51 -23.95 6.31
N PRO A 668 22.10 -25.07 6.95
CA PRO A 668 22.99 -25.85 7.79
C PRO A 668 24.02 -26.59 6.92
N ILE A 669 25.26 -26.66 7.36
CA ILE A 669 26.36 -27.38 6.68
C ILE A 669 26.93 -28.40 7.66
N PRO A 670 27.01 -29.68 7.27
CA PRO A 670 27.51 -30.75 8.13
C PRO A 670 29.03 -30.67 8.30
N ASP A 671 29.52 -31.01 9.49
CA ASP A 671 30.96 -31.10 9.77
C ASP A 671 31.60 -32.31 9.07
N THR A 672 30.81 -33.39 8.88
CA THR A 672 31.25 -34.60 8.20
C THR A 672 30.21 -35.07 7.15
N ARG A 673 30.66 -35.91 6.23
CA ARG A 673 29.77 -36.48 5.21
C ARG A 673 28.70 -37.38 5.86
N GLU A 674 29.06 -38.16 6.86
CA GLU A 674 28.18 -39.07 7.60
C GLU A 674 27.04 -38.31 8.26
N HIS A 675 27.31 -37.13 8.86
CA HIS A 675 26.29 -36.28 9.46
C HIS A 675 25.30 -35.82 8.37
N GLY A 676 25.81 -35.34 7.22
CA GLY A 676 24.97 -34.92 6.11
C GLY A 676 24.08 -36.06 5.57
N GLU A 677 24.64 -37.24 5.39
CA GLU A 677 23.91 -38.43 4.93
C GLU A 677 22.84 -38.88 5.91
N SER A 678 23.13 -38.84 7.22
CA SER A 678 22.20 -39.28 8.27
C SER A 678 20.87 -38.51 8.24
N VAL A 679 20.93 -37.18 8.09
CA VAL A 679 19.72 -36.32 8.05
C VAL A 679 19.02 -36.34 6.71
N SER A 680 19.74 -36.54 5.60
CA SER A 680 19.18 -36.49 4.25
C SER A 680 18.79 -37.86 3.64
N ASN A 681 19.03 -38.97 4.36
CA ASN A 681 18.81 -40.30 3.81
C ASN A 681 17.34 -40.55 3.41
N HIS A 682 16.38 -40.11 4.20
CA HIS A 682 14.96 -40.25 3.86
C HIS A 682 14.59 -39.43 2.61
N TYR A 683 15.18 -38.26 2.39
CA TYR A 683 15.00 -37.43 1.23
C TYR A 683 15.58 -38.11 -0.03
N ARG A 684 16.76 -38.70 0.10
CA ARG A 684 17.41 -39.54 -0.94
C ARG A 684 16.56 -40.74 -1.30
N GLN A 685 16.06 -41.48 -0.32
CA GLN A 685 15.20 -42.67 -0.57
C GLN A 685 13.93 -42.31 -1.28
N TYR A 686 13.27 -41.22 -0.86
CA TYR A 686 12.05 -40.72 -1.51
C TYR A 686 12.26 -40.44 -2.99
N TYR A 687 13.24 -39.61 -3.37
CA TYR A 687 13.45 -39.26 -4.79
C TYR A 687 13.96 -40.42 -5.62
N ARG A 688 14.78 -41.32 -5.08
CA ARG A 688 15.21 -42.54 -5.76
C ARG A 688 14.03 -43.48 -6.05
N SER A 689 13.10 -43.62 -5.11
CA SER A 689 11.89 -44.43 -5.30
C SER A 689 10.99 -43.88 -6.41
N ILE A 690 10.82 -42.54 -6.42
CA ILE A 690 10.07 -41.87 -7.51
C ILE A 690 10.74 -42.10 -8.85
N ALA A 691 12.05 -41.91 -8.95
CA ALA A 691 12.79 -42.10 -10.19
C ALA A 691 12.67 -43.57 -10.71
N GLN A 692 12.78 -44.56 -9.84
CA GLN A 692 12.60 -45.98 -10.17
C GLN A 692 11.17 -46.28 -10.66
N SER A 693 10.16 -45.73 -9.96
CA SER A 693 8.76 -45.91 -10.34
C SER A 693 8.46 -45.23 -11.70
N ARG A 694 9.00 -44.06 -11.95
CA ARG A 694 8.90 -43.36 -13.22
C ARG A 694 9.57 -44.14 -14.37
N ALA A 695 10.77 -44.64 -14.15
CA ALA A 695 11.50 -45.42 -15.13
C ALA A 695 10.72 -46.71 -15.55
N LYS A 696 10.16 -47.43 -14.55
CA LYS A 696 9.30 -48.58 -14.78
C LYS A 696 8.06 -48.23 -15.61
N PHE A 697 7.40 -47.12 -15.25
CA PHE A 697 6.21 -46.64 -15.97
C PHE A 697 6.53 -46.30 -17.45
N LEU A 698 7.60 -45.53 -17.69
CA LEU A 698 8.01 -45.12 -19.02
C LEU A 698 8.35 -46.37 -19.90
N LYS A 699 9.07 -47.34 -19.35
CA LYS A 699 9.39 -48.60 -20.04
C LYS A 699 8.13 -49.39 -20.38
N ALA A 700 7.16 -49.47 -19.48
CA ALA A 700 5.88 -50.13 -19.73
C ALA A 700 5.09 -49.45 -20.85
N ARG A 701 5.05 -48.08 -20.83
CA ARG A 701 4.38 -47.29 -21.88
C ARG A 701 5.03 -47.45 -23.27
N GLU A 702 6.35 -47.48 -23.34
CA GLU A 702 7.06 -47.73 -24.58
C GLU A 702 6.76 -49.13 -25.17
N SER A 703 6.63 -50.15 -24.31
CA SER A 703 6.29 -51.50 -24.73
C SER A 703 4.83 -51.63 -25.21
N GLN A 704 3.92 -50.79 -24.74
CA GLN A 704 2.52 -50.78 -25.20
C GLN A 704 2.32 -50.00 -26.52
N ASN A 705 3.22 -49.10 -26.86
CA ASN A 705 3.17 -48.29 -28.07
C ASN A 705 3.97 -48.93 -29.25
N ARG A 706 4.65 -50.04 -29.00
CA ARG A 706 5.25 -50.93 -30.01
C ARG A 706 4.31 -52.08 -30.35
#